data_59b83f13bea1dbc7b3da18694980de4f
#
_entry.id   59b83f13bea1dbc7b3da18694980de4f
#
_cell.length_a   1.000
_cell.length_b   1.000
_cell.length_c   1.000
_cell.angle_alpha   90.00
_cell.angle_beta   90.00
_cell.angle_gamma   90.00
#
_symmetry.space_group_name_H-M   'P 1'
#
loop_
_entity.id
_entity.type
_entity.pdbx_description
1 polymer ?
#
loop_
_entity_poly.entity_id
_entity_poly.type
_entity_poly.pdbx_seq_one_letter_code
_entity_poly.pdbx_strand_id
1 'polypeptide(L)'
;MKSAMRRGLLSGAAVFTLAVAPSAAIAAPAGEGAPEGASSIVTLDLYNLTDVHGHIEKVEKKGKVKEAGLAAMNCYLKAARTANPNSSFTLLGDNIGASPYTSGALKDNPTIAALNTLDPIASTIGNHELDMGQDVFRQRVDGSNPAEFVQVGFPYLGSNIEGMGTWDKGGTQVPYLGDYEVWTSPSGVKVAFIGAIAEDVPYKLSPGTTKGLTFNDPIARIDELAKRIKESDEAQIVIAMLDDDVKNNYPKVGEHVDGLMGGDTHVPYEFDKVDSVEKLESKNPRLAGVASGSYTDNMGLIRIAYDTAAKKVVSADTQLIPAAKVAECGEDAATAAIVSKAVADSKEAGKRVVGTGYSEAFRRGVFTTPGGQTDPGSNRGIESSLGDFVADAMRETILTEDGKPVDIGMINAGGLREDLIPNADGTITYAQSYATMPFSNELGYVTLKGADVKLALEQQWKTDLNSQNSRPLLKLGLSKNVRYTYDATRPFGKRITSVMVNDEPLDPEKSYTVGSVTFLLAGGDSFDALTKGGPAKTSGNLDRDKFNEFLGANSGAQPRALKAAIGLSAPEGPFEDGALVPLELRGLSFSEGPSITKKVKVGAGGELAEADVDNSLVEEHASDEASIITTDGAGRATVKVAVSAKEQCQGKAAGEVVRVPLTVDTDFGRVVTADQGLALNVKCPAVEPVEPAEPSGPAEPTTPQATPSASAVPASKGTSNSGKGTKLAKTGAPTGVLVLSSALLLGLGALAAARKRS
;
A
#
# COMPACT_ATOMS: atom_id res chain seq x y z
N MET A 1 52.75 -1.46 -41.13
CA MET A 1 54.09 -2.02 -40.91
C MET A 1 53.93 -2.94 -39.68
N LYS A 2 53.89 -4.21 -39.94
CA LYS A 2 54.79 -5.30 -39.48
C LYS A 2 54.93 -5.32 -37.93
N SER A 3 54.64 -6.35 -37.17
CA SER A 3 54.89 -7.76 -37.38
C SER A 3 54.14 -8.61 -36.36
N ALA A 4 53.67 -9.73 -36.83
CA ALA A 4 53.19 -10.87 -36.07
C ALA A 4 54.31 -11.53 -35.25
N MET A 5 53.96 -12.23 -34.16
CA MET A 5 54.53 -13.55 -33.91
C MET A 5 53.62 -14.37 -32.97
N ARG A 6 53.30 -15.54 -33.44
CA ARG A 6 52.64 -16.68 -32.82
C ARG A 6 53.57 -17.38 -31.80
N ARG A 7 52.96 -18.04 -30.83
CA ARG A 7 53.22 -19.37 -30.21
C ARG A 7 52.65 -19.31 -28.77
N GLY A 8 51.97 -20.24 -28.17
CA GLY A 8 51.69 -21.61 -28.55
C GLY A 8 50.95 -22.19 -27.31
N LEU A 9 50.08 -23.14 -27.55
CA LEU A 9 49.32 -23.92 -26.57
C LEU A 9 50.19 -24.49 -25.45
N LEU A 10 49.65 -24.53 -24.23
CA LEU A 10 49.78 -25.73 -23.38
C LEU A 10 48.64 -25.72 -22.35
N SER A 11 47.80 -26.74 -22.46
CA SER A 11 46.76 -27.17 -21.54
C SER A 11 47.37 -27.57 -20.20
N GLY A 12 46.82 -27.10 -19.11
CA GLY A 12 47.13 -27.60 -17.77
C GLY A 12 45.83 -27.73 -16.97
N ALA A 13 45.19 -28.90 -17.10
CA ALA A 13 44.11 -29.29 -16.20
C ALA A 13 44.73 -29.65 -14.86
N ALA A 14 44.52 -28.82 -13.84
CA ALA A 14 44.83 -29.17 -12.45
C ALA A 14 43.62 -29.92 -11.86
N VAL A 15 43.74 -31.23 -11.86
CA VAL A 15 42.88 -32.13 -11.10
C VAL A 15 43.33 -32.06 -9.64
N PHE A 16 42.55 -31.47 -8.77
CA PHE A 16 42.70 -31.61 -7.33
C PHE A 16 42.10 -32.96 -6.91
N THR A 17 42.96 -33.97 -6.77
CA THR A 17 42.63 -35.23 -6.11
C THR A 17 42.66 -35.01 -4.59
N LEU A 18 41.51 -35.05 -3.94
CA LEU A 18 41.42 -35.25 -2.48
C LEU A 18 41.93 -36.67 -2.18
N ALA A 19 43.05 -36.78 -1.53
CA ALA A 19 43.53 -38.03 -0.97
C ALA A 19 42.69 -38.40 0.25
N VAL A 20 41.85 -39.41 0.11
CA VAL A 20 41.22 -40.11 1.24
C VAL A 20 42.22 -41.11 1.74
N ALA A 21 42.79 -40.94 2.91
CA ALA A 21 43.61 -41.93 3.59
C ALA A 21 42.70 -43.01 4.20
N PRO A 22 42.93 -44.30 3.99
CA PRO A 22 42.18 -45.35 4.64
C PRO A 22 42.60 -45.47 6.09
N SER A 23 41.67 -45.27 7.04
CA SER A 23 41.86 -45.59 8.44
C SER A 23 41.90 -47.09 8.62
N ALA A 24 43.07 -47.61 9.05
CA ALA A 24 43.24 -49.01 9.45
C ALA A 24 42.42 -49.28 10.72
N ALA A 25 41.50 -50.25 10.63
CA ALA A 25 40.82 -50.79 11.82
C ALA A 25 41.81 -51.54 12.68
N ILE A 26 42.11 -50.98 13.88
CA ILE A 26 42.79 -51.71 14.93
C ILE A 26 41.69 -52.25 15.86
N ALA A 27 41.63 -53.60 15.97
CA ALA A 27 40.77 -54.30 16.92
C ALA A 27 41.14 -53.92 18.35
N ALA A 28 40.15 -53.38 19.11
CA ALA A 28 40.31 -53.06 20.53
C ALA A 28 40.11 -54.31 21.40
N PRO A 29 40.87 -54.45 22.50
CA PRO A 29 40.58 -55.45 23.54
C PRO A 29 39.43 -54.93 24.41
N ALA A 30 38.55 -55.87 24.80
CA ALA A 30 37.47 -55.64 25.73
C ALA A 30 38.05 -55.27 27.13
N GLY A 31 37.71 -54.10 27.62
CA GLY A 31 38.08 -53.64 28.96
C GLY A 31 37.32 -52.37 29.32
N GLU A 32 36.52 -52.46 30.34
CA GLU A 32 35.71 -51.50 31.06
C GLU A 32 36.23 -50.06 31.09
N GLY A 33 35.36 -49.14 30.78
CA GLY A 33 35.51 -47.68 30.96
C GLY A 33 34.73 -46.92 29.94
N ALA A 34 33.62 -46.35 30.33
CA ALA A 34 32.88 -45.38 29.50
C ALA A 34 33.85 -44.25 29.08
N PRO A 35 33.82 -43.79 27.80
CA PRO A 35 34.67 -42.67 27.42
C PRO A 35 34.13 -41.39 28.10
N GLU A 36 34.85 -40.94 29.14
CA GLU A 36 34.78 -39.56 29.59
C GLU A 36 35.23 -38.66 28.42
N GLY A 37 34.26 -37.89 27.84
CA GLY A 37 34.59 -36.86 26.85
C GLY A 37 33.70 -36.71 25.65
N ALA A 38 32.54 -37.37 25.56
CA ALA A 38 31.53 -36.97 24.58
C ALA A 38 30.97 -35.60 25.02
N SER A 39 31.11 -34.58 24.19
CA SER A 39 30.54 -33.27 24.44
C SER A 39 29.06 -33.41 24.78
N SER A 40 28.61 -32.96 25.94
CA SER A 40 27.21 -32.90 26.31
C SER A 40 26.44 -31.83 25.57
N ILE A 41 27.14 -31.02 24.74
CA ILE A 41 26.57 -29.92 24.01
C ILE A 41 26.10 -30.38 22.64
N VAL A 42 24.80 -30.21 22.38
CA VAL A 42 24.13 -30.39 21.10
C VAL A 42 23.83 -29.03 20.47
N THR A 43 24.19 -28.88 19.20
CA THR A 43 23.84 -27.69 18.42
C THR A 43 22.59 -27.95 17.62
N LEU A 44 21.59 -27.08 17.77
CA LEU A 44 20.35 -27.08 16.98
C LEU A 44 20.33 -25.84 16.09
N ASP A 45 20.03 -26.04 14.81
CA ASP A 45 19.86 -24.98 13.82
C ASP A 45 18.37 -24.83 13.49
N LEU A 46 17.74 -23.73 13.90
CA LEU A 46 16.30 -23.47 13.75
C LEU A 46 16.10 -22.42 12.67
N TYR A 47 15.80 -22.87 11.46
CA TYR A 47 15.60 -22.02 10.30
C TYR A 47 14.15 -21.51 10.19
N ASN A 48 13.96 -20.31 9.65
CA ASN A 48 12.63 -19.75 9.42
C ASN A 48 12.54 -18.88 8.16
N LEU A 49 11.33 -18.75 7.64
CA LEU A 49 10.89 -17.73 6.69
C LEU A 49 9.64 -17.06 7.25
N THR A 50 9.44 -15.80 6.89
CA THR A 50 8.24 -15.03 7.20
C THR A 50 7.79 -14.26 5.96
N ASP A 51 6.50 -13.87 5.91
CA ASP A 51 5.96 -12.95 4.92
C ASP A 51 6.33 -13.36 3.48
N VAL A 52 6.17 -14.65 3.15
CA VAL A 52 6.52 -15.19 1.83
C VAL A 52 5.64 -14.59 0.74
N HIS A 53 4.36 -14.30 1.06
CA HIS A 53 3.41 -13.63 0.16
C HIS A 53 3.45 -14.15 -1.28
N GLY A 54 3.51 -15.46 -1.45
CA GLY A 54 3.50 -16.06 -2.79
C GLY A 54 4.72 -15.78 -3.67
N HIS A 55 5.81 -15.22 -3.14
CA HIS A 55 7.07 -14.96 -3.85
C HIS A 55 7.85 -16.24 -4.03
N ILE A 56 7.38 -17.08 -4.96
CA ILE A 56 7.96 -18.40 -5.21
C ILE A 56 9.15 -18.39 -6.18
N GLU A 57 9.24 -17.32 -7.00
CA GLU A 57 10.24 -17.17 -8.06
C GLU A 57 11.52 -16.50 -7.55
N LYS A 58 12.66 -16.81 -8.18
CA LYS A 58 13.89 -16.07 -8.00
C LYS A 58 13.79 -14.70 -8.66
N VAL A 59 14.18 -13.62 -7.94
CA VAL A 59 14.18 -12.24 -8.46
C VAL A 59 15.61 -11.70 -8.48
N GLU A 60 16.04 -11.21 -9.65
CA GLU A 60 17.31 -10.51 -9.82
C GLU A 60 17.09 -9.06 -10.26
N LYS A 61 17.71 -8.12 -9.56
CA LYS A 61 17.74 -6.69 -9.95
C LYS A 61 19.18 -6.22 -10.13
N LYS A 62 19.49 -5.65 -11.28
CA LYS A 62 20.85 -5.13 -11.60
C LYS A 62 21.99 -6.16 -11.35
N GLY A 63 21.74 -7.43 -11.69
CA GLY A 63 22.72 -8.54 -11.53
C GLY A 63 22.92 -8.99 -10.08
N LYS A 64 22.06 -8.61 -9.16
CA LYS A 64 22.04 -9.07 -7.76
C LYS A 64 20.78 -9.86 -7.48
N VAL A 65 20.92 -11.01 -6.86
CA VAL A 65 19.79 -11.78 -6.34
C VAL A 65 19.17 -10.99 -5.19
N LYS A 66 17.90 -10.67 -5.32
CA LYS A 66 17.09 -10.00 -4.31
C LYS A 66 16.25 -11.00 -3.54
N GLU A 67 15.62 -11.91 -4.26
CA GLU A 67 14.82 -13.00 -3.73
C GLU A 67 15.38 -14.31 -4.28
N ALA A 68 15.61 -15.26 -3.39
CA ALA A 68 16.21 -16.54 -3.79
C ALA A 68 15.21 -17.46 -4.52
N GLY A 69 13.92 -17.30 -4.23
CA GLY A 69 12.87 -18.22 -4.63
C GLY A 69 12.82 -19.49 -3.79
N LEU A 70 11.65 -20.11 -3.70
CA LEU A 70 11.45 -21.28 -2.82
C LEU A 70 12.25 -22.51 -3.26
N ALA A 71 12.57 -22.64 -4.55
CA ALA A 71 13.40 -23.76 -5.03
C ALA A 71 14.83 -23.69 -4.50
N ALA A 72 15.42 -22.49 -4.42
CA ALA A 72 16.74 -22.29 -3.84
C ALA A 72 16.71 -22.41 -2.31
N MET A 73 15.66 -21.91 -1.66
CA MET A 73 15.45 -22.08 -0.22
C MET A 73 15.41 -23.56 0.16
N ASN A 74 14.68 -24.40 -0.60
CA ASN A 74 14.62 -25.83 -0.35
C ASN A 74 15.96 -26.54 -0.58
N CYS A 75 16.72 -26.15 -1.63
CA CYS A 75 18.09 -26.64 -1.83
C CYS A 75 18.97 -26.37 -0.60
N TYR A 76 18.95 -25.13 -0.12
CA TYR A 76 19.73 -24.70 1.03
C TYR A 76 19.34 -25.46 2.31
N LEU A 77 18.05 -25.61 2.60
CA LEU A 77 17.56 -26.34 3.77
C LEU A 77 17.96 -27.83 3.74
N LYS A 78 17.90 -28.50 2.58
CA LYS A 78 18.34 -29.88 2.43
C LYS A 78 19.84 -30.01 2.69
N ALA A 79 20.66 -29.08 2.19
CA ALA A 79 22.09 -29.05 2.46
C ALA A 79 22.38 -28.81 3.95
N ALA A 80 21.65 -27.85 4.57
CA ALA A 80 21.77 -27.55 5.99
C ALA A 80 21.41 -28.75 6.88
N ARG A 81 20.30 -29.43 6.62
CA ARG A 81 19.87 -30.66 7.32
C ARG A 81 20.86 -31.81 7.14
N THR A 82 21.56 -31.86 6.00
CA THR A 82 22.64 -32.83 5.77
C THR A 82 23.88 -32.51 6.61
N ALA A 83 24.21 -31.22 6.71
CA ALA A 83 25.37 -30.75 7.49
C ALA A 83 25.14 -30.85 9.00
N ASN A 84 23.93 -30.52 9.47
CA ASN A 84 23.50 -30.66 10.85
C ASN A 84 22.11 -31.33 10.89
N PRO A 85 22.00 -32.63 11.19
CA PRO A 85 20.71 -33.31 11.29
C PRO A 85 19.75 -32.71 12.34
N ASN A 86 20.29 -31.99 13.35
CA ASN A 86 19.47 -31.28 14.35
C ASN A 86 18.99 -29.92 13.81
N SER A 87 18.54 -29.88 12.56
CA SER A 87 17.99 -28.69 11.93
C SER A 87 16.49 -28.81 11.71
N SER A 88 15.76 -27.77 12.10
CA SER A 88 14.31 -27.61 11.81
C SER A 88 14.06 -26.44 10.89
N PHE A 89 12.85 -26.37 10.35
CA PHE A 89 12.38 -25.24 9.56
C PHE A 89 10.94 -24.91 9.92
N THR A 90 10.64 -23.63 10.08
CA THR A 90 9.30 -23.10 10.40
C THR A 90 8.95 -21.91 9.51
N LEU A 91 7.65 -21.62 9.43
CA LEU A 91 7.07 -20.47 8.75
C LEU A 91 6.37 -19.57 9.78
N LEU A 92 6.30 -18.27 9.49
CA LEU A 92 5.85 -17.28 10.48
C LEU A 92 4.65 -16.44 9.99
N GLY A 93 3.75 -17.05 9.23
CA GLY A 93 2.57 -16.37 8.72
C GLY A 93 2.83 -15.61 7.42
N ASP A 94 1.75 -15.05 6.87
CA ASP A 94 1.72 -14.32 5.61
C ASP A 94 2.44 -15.04 4.47
N ASN A 95 2.29 -16.36 4.44
CA ASN A 95 2.86 -17.20 3.39
C ASN A 95 2.17 -16.98 2.04
N ILE A 96 0.90 -16.65 2.09
CA ILE A 96 -0.01 -16.40 0.96
C ILE A 96 -0.71 -15.05 1.16
N GLY A 97 -1.48 -14.63 0.15
CA GLY A 97 -2.16 -13.34 0.15
C GLY A 97 -1.24 -12.18 -0.27
N ALA A 98 -1.80 -11.11 -0.81
CA ALA A 98 -1.05 -10.02 -1.42
C ALA A 98 0.04 -10.48 -2.43
N SER A 99 -0.13 -11.64 -2.99
CA SER A 99 0.85 -12.42 -3.76
C SER A 99 1.11 -11.83 -5.15
N PRO A 100 2.32 -11.99 -5.70
CA PRO A 100 2.60 -11.74 -7.10
C PRO A 100 1.66 -12.53 -8.02
N TYR A 101 1.52 -12.03 -9.25
CA TYR A 101 0.60 -12.61 -10.21
C TYR A 101 0.77 -14.12 -10.40
N THR A 102 2.03 -14.61 -10.43
CA THR A 102 2.34 -16.04 -10.62
C THR A 102 1.64 -16.95 -9.61
N SER A 103 1.53 -16.51 -8.36
CA SER A 103 0.89 -17.27 -7.28
C SER A 103 -0.58 -16.90 -7.11
N GLY A 104 -0.86 -15.62 -6.97
CA GLY A 104 -2.19 -15.14 -6.61
C GLY A 104 -3.26 -15.40 -7.68
N ALA A 105 -2.91 -15.31 -8.99
CA ALA A 105 -3.85 -15.66 -10.07
C ALA A 105 -4.25 -17.13 -10.06
N LEU A 106 -3.46 -17.97 -9.39
CA LEU A 106 -3.69 -19.40 -9.20
C LEU A 106 -4.15 -19.70 -7.76
N LYS A 107 -4.70 -18.68 -7.07
CA LYS A 107 -5.22 -18.77 -5.69
C LYS A 107 -4.16 -19.26 -4.71
N ASP A 108 -2.92 -18.87 -4.86
CA ASP A 108 -1.74 -19.29 -4.05
C ASP A 108 -1.52 -20.82 -3.92
N ASN A 109 -2.19 -21.61 -4.75
CA ASN A 109 -1.98 -23.05 -4.77
C ASN A 109 -0.52 -23.44 -5.06
N PRO A 110 0.20 -22.77 -6.01
CA PRO A 110 1.61 -23.07 -6.22
C PRO A 110 2.50 -22.77 -5.01
N THR A 111 2.16 -21.72 -4.24
CA THR A 111 2.89 -21.36 -3.03
C THR A 111 2.79 -22.45 -1.99
N ILE A 112 1.56 -22.86 -1.66
CA ILE A 112 1.33 -23.97 -0.69
C ILE A 112 2.01 -25.26 -1.17
N ALA A 113 1.89 -25.60 -2.47
CA ALA A 113 2.53 -26.78 -3.00
C ALA A 113 4.07 -26.72 -2.90
N ALA A 114 4.67 -25.57 -3.14
CA ALA A 114 6.11 -25.38 -3.00
C ALA A 114 6.55 -25.42 -1.54
N LEU A 115 5.86 -24.72 -0.62
CA LEU A 115 6.14 -24.74 0.82
C LEU A 115 6.02 -26.14 1.42
N ASN A 116 5.05 -26.94 1.00
CA ASN A 116 4.95 -28.34 1.42
C ASN A 116 6.23 -29.14 1.11
N THR A 117 6.99 -28.79 0.05
CA THR A 117 8.25 -29.49 -0.28
C THR A 117 9.41 -29.13 0.65
N LEU A 118 9.31 -28.03 1.39
CA LEU A 118 10.34 -27.58 2.35
C LEU A 118 10.22 -28.31 3.70
N ASP A 119 9.11 -29.03 3.90
CA ASP A 119 8.82 -29.81 5.11
C ASP A 119 8.90 -28.95 6.40
N PRO A 120 8.05 -27.90 6.53
CA PRO A 120 8.00 -27.08 7.75
C PRO A 120 7.45 -27.87 8.93
N ILE A 121 7.99 -27.65 10.12
CA ILE A 121 7.45 -28.21 11.37
C ILE A 121 6.09 -27.62 11.66
N ALA A 122 5.93 -26.30 11.47
CA ALA A 122 4.69 -25.56 11.64
C ALA A 122 4.79 -24.19 10.96
N SER A 123 3.66 -23.51 10.86
CA SER A 123 3.58 -22.08 10.56
C SER A 123 2.73 -21.38 11.61
N THR A 124 3.03 -20.15 12.01
CA THR A 124 1.98 -19.31 12.57
C THR A 124 0.98 -18.97 11.47
N ILE A 125 -0.22 -18.54 11.86
CA ILE A 125 -1.12 -17.86 10.94
C ILE A 125 -0.72 -16.40 10.89
N GLY A 126 -0.70 -15.81 9.68
CA GLY A 126 -0.65 -14.36 9.47
C GLY A 126 -2.03 -13.81 9.11
N ASN A 127 -2.16 -12.50 9.00
CA ASN A 127 -3.44 -11.91 8.60
C ASN A 127 -3.81 -12.26 7.15
N HIS A 128 -2.84 -12.35 6.26
CA HIS A 128 -3.07 -12.62 4.84
C HIS A 128 -3.52 -14.07 4.54
N GLU A 129 -3.32 -15.03 5.44
CA GLU A 129 -3.97 -16.33 5.34
C GLU A 129 -5.51 -16.23 5.32
N LEU A 130 -6.06 -15.11 5.85
CA LEU A 130 -7.50 -14.86 5.93
C LEU A 130 -8.04 -13.93 4.82
N ASP A 131 -7.24 -13.47 3.87
CA ASP A 131 -7.67 -12.58 2.79
C ASP A 131 -8.88 -13.12 2.00
N MET A 132 -8.91 -14.42 1.76
CA MET A 132 -10.02 -15.11 1.09
C MET A 132 -11.12 -15.61 2.06
N GLY A 133 -11.04 -15.23 3.34
CA GLY A 133 -11.98 -15.60 4.38
C GLY A 133 -11.64 -16.90 5.12
N GLN A 134 -12.24 -17.05 6.31
CA GLN A 134 -12.02 -18.21 7.20
C GLN A 134 -12.37 -19.55 6.55
N ASP A 135 -13.39 -19.60 5.71
CA ASP A 135 -13.82 -20.86 5.09
C ASP A 135 -12.78 -21.38 4.10
N VAL A 136 -12.12 -20.49 3.35
CA VAL A 136 -11.01 -20.85 2.46
C VAL A 136 -9.80 -21.31 3.26
N PHE A 137 -9.47 -20.63 4.35
CA PHE A 137 -8.40 -21.07 5.25
C PHE A 137 -8.67 -22.48 5.78
N ARG A 138 -9.88 -22.75 6.29
CA ARG A 138 -10.27 -24.09 6.76
C ARG A 138 -10.15 -25.16 5.68
N GLN A 139 -10.64 -24.88 4.45
CA GLN A 139 -10.54 -25.80 3.32
C GLN A 139 -9.09 -26.12 2.93
N ARG A 140 -8.18 -25.17 3.09
CA ARG A 140 -6.74 -25.40 2.87
C ARG A 140 -6.14 -26.28 3.95
N VAL A 141 -6.55 -26.11 5.22
CA VAL A 141 -6.03 -26.89 6.35
C VAL A 141 -6.57 -28.31 6.33
N ASP A 142 -7.88 -28.49 6.18
CA ASP A 142 -8.54 -29.80 6.26
C ASP A 142 -8.57 -30.58 4.93
N GLY A 143 -8.23 -29.91 3.81
CA GLY A 143 -8.25 -30.52 2.48
C GLY A 143 -9.66 -30.87 1.99
N SER A 144 -10.70 -30.27 2.53
CA SER A 144 -12.11 -30.58 2.19
C SER A 144 -12.50 -30.17 0.77
N ASN A 145 -11.74 -29.27 0.11
CA ASN A 145 -11.99 -28.82 -1.25
C ASN A 145 -10.74 -28.94 -2.16
N PRO A 146 -10.29 -30.19 -2.45
CA PRO A 146 -9.05 -30.40 -3.22
C PRO A 146 -9.18 -30.03 -4.71
N ALA A 147 -10.38 -29.76 -5.20
CA ALA A 147 -10.61 -29.28 -6.57
C ALA A 147 -10.20 -27.80 -6.74
N GLU A 148 -10.28 -27.03 -5.68
CA GLU A 148 -10.01 -25.59 -5.69
C GLU A 148 -8.69 -25.23 -4.99
N PHE A 149 -8.34 -25.93 -3.90
CA PHE A 149 -7.25 -25.57 -3.02
C PHE A 149 -6.30 -26.73 -2.74
N VAL A 150 -5.01 -26.45 -2.81
CA VAL A 150 -3.97 -27.36 -2.34
C VAL A 150 -4.02 -27.39 -0.82
N GLN A 151 -4.07 -28.61 -0.25
CA GLN A 151 -4.01 -28.79 1.19
C GLN A 151 -2.63 -28.42 1.74
N VAL A 152 -2.61 -27.74 2.87
CA VAL A 152 -1.42 -27.43 3.64
C VAL A 152 -0.87 -28.71 4.30
N GLY A 153 0.43 -28.96 4.14
CA GLY A 153 1.10 -30.16 4.65
C GLY A 153 1.64 -30.05 6.08
N PHE A 154 1.48 -28.90 6.72
CA PHE A 154 2.01 -28.56 8.04
C PHE A 154 0.91 -27.95 8.93
N PRO A 155 1.01 -28.04 10.27
CA PRO A 155 0.06 -27.40 11.17
C PRO A 155 0.20 -25.87 11.16
N TYR A 156 -0.95 -25.17 11.22
CA TYR A 156 -0.99 -23.75 11.55
C TYR A 156 -1.18 -23.57 13.05
N LEU A 157 -0.48 -22.60 13.61
CA LEU A 157 -0.49 -22.20 15.01
C LEU A 157 -1.03 -20.78 15.18
N GLY A 158 -1.80 -20.58 16.24
CA GLY A 158 -2.40 -19.28 16.58
C GLY A 158 -2.96 -19.33 17.99
N SER A 159 -2.07 -19.46 18.99
CA SER A 159 -2.42 -19.74 20.39
C SER A 159 -3.27 -18.65 21.05
N ASN A 160 -3.20 -17.41 20.56
CA ASN A 160 -3.95 -16.29 21.07
C ASN A 160 -5.26 -16.01 20.29
N ILE A 161 -5.64 -16.92 19.34
CA ILE A 161 -6.89 -16.81 18.58
C ILE A 161 -7.91 -17.80 19.09
N GLU A 162 -9.11 -17.31 19.40
CA GLU A 162 -10.26 -18.13 19.74
C GLU A 162 -11.32 -18.07 18.62
N GLY A 163 -12.09 -19.15 18.46
CA GLY A 163 -13.25 -19.18 17.56
C GLY A 163 -13.00 -19.83 16.20
N MET A 164 -11.76 -20.21 15.83
CA MET A 164 -11.46 -20.82 14.53
C MET A 164 -12.09 -22.22 14.38
N GLY A 165 -12.36 -22.91 15.48
CA GLY A 165 -13.02 -24.22 15.50
C GLY A 165 -12.09 -25.41 15.33
N THR A 166 -12.69 -26.59 15.11
CA THR A 166 -12.01 -27.91 14.99
C THR A 166 -12.46 -28.61 13.74
N TRP A 167 -11.68 -29.62 13.29
CA TRP A 167 -12.02 -30.49 12.17
C TRP A 167 -11.64 -31.94 12.48
N ASP A 168 -12.25 -32.87 11.76
CA ASP A 168 -11.98 -34.32 11.92
C ASP A 168 -10.75 -34.73 11.12
N LYS A 169 -9.67 -35.08 11.80
CA LYS A 169 -8.44 -35.63 11.20
C LYS A 169 -8.40 -37.15 11.48
N GLY A 170 -9.07 -37.90 10.61
CA GLY A 170 -9.05 -39.36 10.71
C GLY A 170 -9.72 -39.92 11.97
N GLY A 171 -10.85 -39.35 12.40
CA GLY A 171 -11.61 -39.73 13.58
C GLY A 171 -11.23 -39.01 14.87
N THR A 172 -10.27 -38.06 14.79
CA THR A 172 -9.86 -37.21 15.93
C THR A 172 -10.19 -35.77 15.65
N GLN A 173 -10.87 -35.09 16.57
CA GLN A 173 -11.12 -33.68 16.49
C GLN A 173 -9.84 -32.92 16.84
N VAL A 174 -9.30 -32.16 15.88
CA VAL A 174 -8.12 -31.33 16.05
C VAL A 174 -8.48 -29.87 15.76
N PRO A 175 -7.86 -28.87 16.43
CA PRO A 175 -8.10 -27.47 16.12
C PRO A 175 -7.56 -27.12 14.72
N TYR A 176 -8.20 -26.13 14.05
CA TYR A 176 -7.64 -25.55 12.84
C TYR A 176 -6.35 -24.76 13.12
N LEU A 177 -6.23 -24.18 14.32
CA LEU A 177 -5.05 -23.51 14.84
C LEU A 177 -4.61 -24.20 16.13
N GLY A 178 -3.39 -24.74 16.14
CA GLY A 178 -2.78 -25.27 17.36
C GLY A 178 -2.18 -24.18 18.23
N ASP A 179 -1.97 -24.49 19.51
CA ASP A 179 -1.26 -23.58 20.41
C ASP A 179 0.26 -23.60 20.13
N TYR A 180 0.82 -24.78 19.95
CA TYR A 180 2.23 -25.03 19.69
C TYR A 180 2.45 -26.41 19.08
N GLU A 181 3.64 -26.63 18.50
CA GLU A 181 4.09 -27.91 17.98
C GLU A 181 5.42 -28.30 18.63
N VAL A 182 5.60 -29.58 18.99
CA VAL A 182 6.84 -30.08 19.60
C VAL A 182 7.63 -30.91 18.62
N TRP A 183 8.77 -30.40 18.19
CA TRP A 183 9.72 -31.12 17.37
C TRP A 183 10.78 -31.81 18.25
N THR A 184 11.01 -33.09 18.01
CA THR A 184 12.09 -33.83 18.64
C THR A 184 13.26 -33.94 17.67
N SER A 185 14.40 -33.34 18.00
CA SER A 185 15.60 -33.42 17.17
C SER A 185 16.14 -34.86 17.13
N PRO A 186 16.94 -35.21 16.10
CA PRO A 186 17.63 -36.50 16.04
C PRO A 186 18.52 -36.80 17.26
N SER A 187 18.99 -35.76 17.96
CA SER A 187 19.73 -35.92 19.22
C SER A 187 18.83 -36.14 20.46
N GLY A 188 17.51 -36.17 20.29
CA GLY A 188 16.55 -36.34 21.38
C GLY A 188 16.17 -35.08 22.13
N VAL A 189 16.72 -33.91 21.78
CA VAL A 189 16.32 -32.61 22.38
C VAL A 189 14.99 -32.18 21.76
N LYS A 190 14.03 -31.83 22.61
CA LYS A 190 12.70 -31.37 22.22
C LYS A 190 12.65 -29.84 22.18
N VAL A 191 12.11 -29.30 21.12
CA VAL A 191 11.87 -27.88 20.90
C VAL A 191 10.38 -27.66 20.70
N ALA A 192 9.77 -26.82 21.51
CA ALA A 192 8.38 -26.39 21.34
C ALA A 192 8.35 -25.06 20.58
N PHE A 193 7.58 -25.00 19.51
CA PHE A 193 7.31 -23.81 18.72
C PHE A 193 5.90 -23.33 19.04
N ILE A 194 5.78 -22.19 19.74
CA ILE A 194 4.50 -21.56 20.10
C ILE A 194 4.17 -20.52 19.04
N GLY A 195 3.00 -20.64 18.37
CA GLY A 195 2.56 -19.69 17.38
C GLY A 195 1.58 -18.66 17.95
N ALA A 196 1.76 -17.39 17.63
CA ALA A 196 0.85 -16.30 17.97
C ALA A 196 0.86 -15.22 16.87
N ILE A 197 -0.12 -14.33 16.90
CA ILE A 197 -0.29 -13.23 15.94
C ILE A 197 -0.64 -11.95 16.69
N ALA A 198 -0.36 -10.80 16.09
CA ALA A 198 -0.75 -9.49 16.61
C ALA A 198 -2.23 -9.42 16.96
N GLU A 199 -2.58 -8.72 18.06
CA GLU A 199 -3.98 -8.56 18.49
C GLU A 199 -4.79 -7.61 17.59
N ASP A 200 -4.11 -6.79 16.77
CA ASP A 200 -4.72 -5.79 15.90
C ASP A 200 -5.16 -6.32 14.52
N VAL A 201 -5.01 -7.61 14.25
CA VAL A 201 -5.45 -8.25 12.98
C VAL A 201 -6.85 -7.86 12.53
N PRO A 202 -7.87 -7.68 13.40
CA PRO A 202 -9.18 -7.20 12.96
C PRO A 202 -9.16 -5.84 12.25
N TYR A 203 -8.13 -5.04 12.47
CA TYR A 203 -7.94 -3.73 11.80
C TYR A 203 -7.13 -3.82 10.50
N LYS A 204 -6.50 -4.98 10.24
CA LYS A 204 -5.71 -5.24 9.04
C LYS A 204 -6.50 -5.95 7.95
N LEU A 205 -7.70 -6.45 8.25
CA LEU A 205 -8.53 -7.27 7.38
C LEU A 205 -9.90 -6.63 7.09
N SER A 206 -10.52 -7.06 6.01
CA SER A 206 -11.89 -6.67 5.69
C SER A 206 -12.87 -7.09 6.77
N PRO A 207 -13.84 -6.25 7.15
CA PRO A 207 -14.87 -6.62 8.11
C PRO A 207 -15.59 -7.92 7.70
N GLY A 208 -15.74 -8.82 8.63
CA GLY A 208 -16.38 -10.12 8.36
C GLY A 208 -15.38 -11.27 8.21
N THR A 209 -14.16 -11.03 7.73
CA THR A 209 -13.10 -12.07 7.68
C THR A 209 -12.72 -12.58 9.06
N THR A 210 -12.77 -11.71 10.07
CA THR A 210 -12.47 -12.06 11.47
C THR A 210 -13.73 -12.27 12.32
N LYS A 211 -14.91 -12.31 11.71
CA LYS A 211 -16.17 -12.46 12.45
C LYS A 211 -16.20 -13.75 13.27
N GLY A 212 -16.45 -13.62 14.58
CA GLY A 212 -16.50 -14.74 15.51
C GLY A 212 -15.12 -15.20 16.01
N LEU A 213 -14.04 -14.51 15.59
CA LEU A 213 -12.70 -14.71 16.14
C LEU A 213 -12.44 -13.66 17.23
N THR A 214 -11.69 -14.06 18.25
CA THR A 214 -11.14 -13.16 19.26
C THR A 214 -9.63 -13.26 19.22
N PHE A 215 -8.95 -12.12 19.21
CA PHE A 215 -7.50 -12.02 19.23
C PHE A 215 -7.09 -11.47 20.61
N ASN A 216 -6.39 -12.29 21.40
CA ASN A 216 -5.95 -11.95 22.75
C ASN A 216 -4.49 -11.46 22.71
N ASP A 217 -3.99 -10.91 23.85
CA ASP A 217 -2.59 -10.50 23.99
C ASP A 217 -1.64 -11.68 23.67
N PRO A 218 -0.85 -11.58 22.59
CA PRO A 218 0.02 -12.66 22.14
C PRO A 218 1.16 -12.92 23.14
N ILE A 219 1.74 -11.88 23.75
CA ILE A 219 2.87 -12.01 24.67
C ILE A 219 2.44 -12.69 25.96
N ALA A 220 1.30 -12.30 26.52
CA ALA A 220 0.76 -12.94 27.72
C ALA A 220 0.49 -14.44 27.46
N ARG A 221 -0.03 -14.78 26.29
CA ARG A 221 -0.29 -16.18 25.92
C ARG A 221 0.98 -16.99 25.69
N ILE A 222 1.97 -16.41 25.00
CA ILE A 222 3.28 -17.05 24.80
C ILE A 222 3.94 -17.34 26.14
N ASP A 223 3.98 -16.37 27.06
CA ASP A 223 4.62 -16.51 28.38
C ASP A 223 3.94 -17.58 29.24
N GLU A 224 2.60 -17.64 29.22
CA GLU A 224 1.81 -18.68 29.89
C GLU A 224 2.18 -20.09 29.39
N LEU A 225 2.17 -20.26 28.05
CA LEU A 225 2.48 -21.54 27.42
C LEU A 225 3.93 -21.96 27.63
N ALA A 226 4.87 -21.02 27.44
CA ALA A 226 6.30 -21.27 27.62
C ALA A 226 6.61 -21.73 29.03
N LYS A 227 6.04 -21.08 30.05
CA LYS A 227 6.16 -21.47 31.45
C LYS A 227 5.61 -22.88 31.66
N ARG A 228 4.39 -23.19 31.20
CA ARG A 228 3.76 -24.51 31.33
C ARG A 228 4.62 -25.61 30.70
N ILE A 229 5.11 -25.40 29.47
CA ILE A 229 5.92 -26.37 28.73
C ILE A 229 7.24 -26.67 29.47
N LYS A 230 7.91 -25.63 30.00
CA LYS A 230 9.15 -25.77 30.75
C LYS A 230 8.93 -26.49 32.12
N GLU A 231 7.87 -26.13 32.87
CA GLU A 231 7.54 -26.72 34.17
C GLU A 231 7.10 -28.19 34.05
N SER A 232 6.49 -28.57 32.94
CA SER A 232 6.05 -29.96 32.65
C SER A 232 7.13 -30.84 32.02
N ASP A 233 8.34 -30.31 31.74
CA ASP A 233 9.46 -30.95 30.99
C ASP A 233 8.98 -31.54 29.62
N GLU A 234 7.96 -30.92 29.02
CA GLU A 234 7.42 -31.34 27.72
C GLU A 234 8.40 -31.02 26.59
N ALA A 235 9.09 -29.87 26.67
CA ALA A 235 10.20 -29.51 25.81
C ALA A 235 11.29 -28.77 26.59
N GLN A 236 12.54 -28.99 26.20
CA GLN A 236 13.71 -28.37 26.83
C GLN A 236 13.96 -26.95 26.29
N ILE A 237 13.54 -26.66 25.06
CA ILE A 237 13.70 -25.40 24.38
C ILE A 237 12.33 -24.90 23.93
N VAL A 238 12.07 -23.61 24.11
CA VAL A 238 10.82 -22.97 23.68
C VAL A 238 11.17 -21.80 22.75
N ILE A 239 10.59 -21.82 21.56
CA ILE A 239 10.68 -20.77 20.55
C ILE A 239 9.29 -20.15 20.39
N ALA A 240 9.20 -18.83 20.57
CA ALA A 240 8.04 -18.07 20.21
C ALA A 240 8.10 -17.71 18.71
N MET A 241 7.05 -18.04 17.99
CA MET A 241 6.81 -17.67 16.59
C MET A 241 5.68 -16.65 16.61
N LEU A 242 6.01 -15.38 16.39
CA LEU A 242 5.06 -14.28 16.51
C LEU A 242 4.94 -13.53 15.19
N ASP A 243 3.76 -13.58 14.58
CA ASP A 243 3.43 -12.75 13.44
C ASP A 243 3.12 -11.32 13.90
N ASP A 244 4.18 -10.58 14.23
CA ASP A 244 4.22 -9.18 14.69
C ASP A 244 5.67 -8.71 14.75
N ASP A 245 5.88 -7.40 14.98
CA ASP A 245 7.18 -6.75 15.06
C ASP A 245 8.07 -7.31 16.18
N VAL A 246 9.17 -7.94 15.78
CA VAL A 246 10.16 -8.49 16.72
C VAL A 246 10.77 -7.40 17.59
N LYS A 247 11.09 -6.24 17.02
CA LYS A 247 11.76 -5.14 17.74
C LYS A 247 10.90 -4.65 18.91
N ASN A 248 9.59 -4.51 18.68
CA ASN A 248 8.66 -4.03 19.70
C ASN A 248 8.32 -5.09 20.75
N ASN A 249 8.39 -6.36 20.39
CA ASN A 249 8.00 -7.46 21.27
C ASN A 249 9.16 -8.14 21.99
N TYR A 250 10.38 -8.06 21.45
CA TYR A 250 11.58 -8.60 22.06
C TYR A 250 11.79 -8.18 23.55
N PRO A 251 11.58 -6.90 23.93
CA PRO A 251 11.71 -6.49 25.34
C PRO A 251 10.64 -7.05 26.27
N LYS A 252 9.51 -7.54 25.73
CA LYS A 252 8.33 -7.95 26.50
C LYS A 252 8.33 -9.44 26.84
N VAL A 253 8.98 -10.26 25.99
CA VAL A 253 8.98 -11.72 26.10
C VAL A 253 9.64 -12.21 27.38
N GLY A 254 9.02 -13.16 28.07
CA GLY A 254 9.42 -13.66 29.37
C GLY A 254 10.59 -14.64 29.36
N GLU A 255 11.07 -14.99 30.55
CA GLU A 255 12.30 -15.77 30.79
C GLU A 255 12.23 -17.24 30.36
N HIS A 256 11.05 -17.79 30.09
CA HIS A 256 10.84 -19.19 29.68
C HIS A 256 10.96 -19.41 28.17
N VAL A 257 11.13 -18.36 27.40
CA VAL A 257 11.34 -18.39 25.94
C VAL A 257 12.83 -18.30 25.64
N ASP A 258 13.36 -19.22 24.83
CA ASP A 258 14.77 -19.27 24.46
C ASP A 258 15.06 -18.54 23.15
N GLY A 259 14.05 -18.37 22.27
CA GLY A 259 14.16 -17.65 21.01
C GLY A 259 12.83 -17.04 20.57
N LEU A 260 12.89 -15.90 19.87
CA LEU A 260 11.77 -15.19 19.28
C LEU A 260 11.98 -15.09 17.77
N MET A 261 11.06 -15.61 16.99
CA MET A 261 10.97 -15.44 15.55
C MET A 261 9.77 -14.56 15.23
N GLY A 262 9.90 -13.57 14.32
CA GLY A 262 8.81 -12.66 14.01
C GLY A 262 8.63 -12.33 12.53
N GLY A 263 7.52 -11.65 12.20
CA GLY A 263 7.07 -11.31 10.86
C GLY A 263 6.27 -10.01 10.78
N ASP A 264 5.28 -9.96 9.89
CA ASP A 264 4.29 -8.88 9.64
C ASP A 264 4.88 -7.56 9.10
N THR A 265 6.00 -7.10 9.64
CA THR A 265 6.56 -5.77 9.31
C THR A 265 7.45 -5.74 8.08
N HIS A 266 7.84 -6.88 7.53
CA HIS A 266 8.80 -7.04 6.43
C HIS A 266 10.21 -6.50 6.75
N VAL A 267 10.53 -6.23 8.00
CA VAL A 267 11.83 -5.69 8.41
C VAL A 267 12.73 -6.80 8.93
N PRO A 268 13.93 -7.00 8.35
CA PRO A 268 14.85 -8.00 8.86
C PRO A 268 15.51 -7.53 10.16
N TYR A 269 15.57 -8.41 11.17
CA TYR A 269 16.19 -8.16 12.47
C TYR A 269 17.07 -9.31 12.96
N GLU A 270 18.16 -8.97 13.66
CA GLU A 270 19.02 -9.87 14.45
C GLU A 270 19.28 -9.24 15.83
N PHE A 271 18.87 -9.88 16.90
CA PHE A 271 18.96 -9.36 18.29
C PHE A 271 19.72 -10.27 19.26
N ASP A 272 20.77 -10.91 18.82
CA ASP A 272 21.69 -11.66 19.69
C ASP A 272 23.00 -10.90 19.95
N LYS A 273 23.31 -9.93 19.10
CA LYS A 273 24.58 -9.19 19.14
C LYS A 273 24.41 -7.93 19.96
N VAL A 274 25.06 -7.90 21.11
CA VAL A 274 25.05 -6.79 22.08
C VAL A 274 25.39 -5.42 21.47
N ASP A 275 26.00 -5.41 20.28
CA ASP A 275 26.47 -4.22 19.57
C ASP A 275 25.64 -3.87 18.31
N SER A 276 24.62 -4.66 17.96
CA SER A 276 23.75 -4.37 16.82
C SER A 276 22.56 -3.53 17.27
N VAL A 277 22.52 -2.31 16.75
CA VAL A 277 21.37 -1.39 16.70
C VAL A 277 20.51 -1.37 17.97
N GLU A 278 20.72 -0.38 18.84
CA GLU A 278 19.97 -0.11 20.07
C GLU A 278 19.90 -1.30 21.04
N LYS A 279 20.54 -1.17 22.17
CA LYS A 279 20.40 -2.09 23.32
C LYS A 279 18.95 -2.13 23.76
N LEU A 280 18.17 -3.05 23.16
CA LEU A 280 16.83 -3.34 23.66
C LEU A 280 16.97 -4.08 24.98
N GLU A 281 16.56 -3.44 26.06
CA GLU A 281 16.51 -4.10 27.38
C GLU A 281 15.46 -5.22 27.29
N SER A 282 15.89 -6.48 27.26
CA SER A 282 15.00 -7.64 27.34
C SER A 282 14.82 -8.08 28.78
N LYS A 283 13.63 -8.54 29.14
CA LYS A 283 13.39 -9.25 30.41
C LYS A 283 14.21 -10.55 30.50
N ASN A 284 14.52 -11.13 29.33
CA ASN A 284 15.31 -12.33 29.16
C ASN A 284 16.65 -11.99 28.49
N PRO A 285 17.77 -11.92 29.29
CA PRO A 285 19.06 -11.51 28.74
C PRO A 285 19.72 -12.55 27.82
N ARG A 286 19.08 -13.71 27.62
CA ARG A 286 19.55 -14.81 26.75
C ARG A 286 18.68 -15.01 25.53
N LEU A 287 17.66 -14.19 25.39
CA LEU A 287 16.72 -14.29 24.26
C LEU A 287 17.43 -13.97 22.95
N ALA A 288 17.39 -14.89 21.98
CA ALA A 288 17.75 -14.64 20.61
C ALA A 288 16.50 -14.24 19.82
N GLY A 289 16.54 -13.11 19.07
CA GLY A 289 15.42 -12.62 18.28
C GLY A 289 15.79 -12.48 16.80
N VAL A 290 14.97 -13.02 15.89
CA VAL A 290 15.19 -12.92 14.45
C VAL A 290 13.89 -12.69 13.70
N ALA A 291 13.92 -11.81 12.67
CA ALA A 291 12.93 -11.75 11.61
C ALA A 291 13.65 -11.83 10.27
N SER A 292 13.23 -12.72 9.37
CA SER A 292 13.92 -12.93 8.09
C SER A 292 13.67 -11.81 7.06
N GLY A 293 12.79 -10.87 7.36
CA GLY A 293 12.38 -9.81 6.42
C GLY A 293 11.09 -10.19 5.71
N SER A 294 11.13 -10.30 4.39
CA SER A 294 9.95 -10.71 3.63
C SER A 294 10.34 -11.49 2.37
N TYR A 295 9.34 -12.10 1.78
CA TYR A 295 9.46 -12.84 0.52
C TYR A 295 10.48 -13.99 0.64
N THR A 296 11.52 -13.95 -0.13
CA THR A 296 12.65 -14.88 -0.02
C THR A 296 13.97 -14.09 -0.01
N ASP A 297 13.96 -12.89 0.61
CA ASP A 297 15.10 -11.98 0.71
C ASP A 297 16.21 -12.54 1.59
N ASN A 298 15.83 -13.18 2.69
CA ASN A 298 16.72 -13.83 3.63
C ASN A 298 16.07 -15.12 4.17
N MET A 299 16.88 -15.98 4.73
CA MET A 299 16.46 -17.05 5.61
C MET A 299 16.95 -16.73 7.02
N GLY A 300 16.05 -16.71 7.99
CA GLY A 300 16.41 -16.53 9.40
C GLY A 300 16.92 -17.82 10.01
N LEU A 301 17.84 -17.72 10.95
CA LEU A 301 18.41 -18.83 11.74
C LEU A 301 18.56 -18.41 13.19
N ILE A 302 18.03 -19.22 14.10
CA ILE A 302 18.45 -19.23 15.51
C ILE A 302 19.26 -20.50 15.73
N ARG A 303 20.52 -20.36 16.16
CA ARG A 303 21.40 -21.46 16.53
C ARG A 303 21.48 -21.59 18.03
N ILE A 304 21.08 -22.73 18.58
CA ILE A 304 21.09 -22.99 20.02
C ILE A 304 22.10 -24.07 20.36
N ALA A 305 23.01 -23.77 21.29
CA ALA A 305 23.85 -24.77 21.95
C ALA A 305 23.18 -25.21 23.26
N TYR A 306 22.83 -26.47 23.35
CA TYR A 306 22.14 -27.05 24.49
C TYR A 306 23.01 -28.11 25.18
N ASP A 307 23.23 -27.94 26.50
CA ASP A 307 23.92 -28.93 27.32
C ASP A 307 22.93 -29.97 27.85
N THR A 308 23.00 -31.19 27.28
CA THR A 308 22.11 -32.29 27.66
C THR A 308 22.35 -32.84 29.07
N ALA A 309 23.58 -32.70 29.60
CA ALA A 309 23.92 -33.11 30.97
C ALA A 309 23.43 -32.09 32.01
N ALA A 310 23.66 -30.80 31.73
CA ALA A 310 23.20 -29.72 32.59
C ALA A 310 21.74 -29.32 32.36
N LYS A 311 21.10 -29.86 31.33
CA LYS A 311 19.73 -29.54 30.91
C LYS A 311 19.48 -28.02 30.73
N LYS A 312 20.37 -27.32 30.03
CA LYS A 312 20.28 -25.87 29.88
C LYS A 312 20.78 -25.39 28.52
N VAL A 313 20.21 -24.28 28.04
CA VAL A 313 20.75 -23.51 26.92
C VAL A 313 22.06 -22.85 27.35
N VAL A 314 23.13 -23.09 26.57
CA VAL A 314 24.46 -22.51 26.77
C VAL A 314 24.59 -21.19 26.00
N SER A 315 24.18 -21.20 24.72
CA SER A 315 24.10 -20.00 23.88
C SER A 315 22.92 -20.09 22.92
N ALA A 316 22.45 -18.94 22.52
CA ALA A 316 21.49 -18.76 21.42
C ALA A 316 21.96 -17.58 20.57
N ASP A 317 22.27 -17.86 19.31
CA ASP A 317 22.82 -16.91 18.35
C ASP A 317 21.89 -16.78 17.15
N THR A 318 21.82 -15.60 16.51
CA THR A 318 21.00 -15.38 15.31
C THR A 318 21.85 -15.14 14.06
N GLN A 319 21.27 -15.42 12.91
CA GLN A 319 21.88 -15.11 11.62
C GLN A 319 20.79 -14.87 10.57
N LEU A 320 20.97 -13.81 9.79
CA LEU A 320 20.27 -13.64 8.51
C LEU A 320 21.15 -14.16 7.38
N ILE A 321 20.61 -15.08 6.59
CA ILE A 321 21.26 -15.69 5.42
C ILE A 321 20.66 -15.06 4.18
N PRO A 322 21.36 -14.12 3.52
CA PRO A 322 20.78 -13.36 2.42
C PRO A 322 20.49 -14.22 1.18
N ALA A 323 19.49 -13.84 0.39
CA ALA A 323 19.06 -14.50 -0.83
C ALA A 323 20.22 -14.88 -1.77
N ALA A 324 21.20 -13.99 -1.91
CA ALA A 324 22.38 -14.25 -2.74
C ALA A 324 23.17 -15.47 -2.26
N LYS A 325 23.28 -15.66 -0.94
CA LYS A 325 23.97 -16.82 -0.34
C LYS A 325 23.15 -18.09 -0.47
N VAL A 326 21.84 -18.00 -0.27
CA VAL A 326 20.91 -19.13 -0.46
C VAL A 326 20.96 -19.62 -1.91
N ALA A 327 20.94 -18.70 -2.87
CA ALA A 327 20.96 -19.01 -4.30
C ALA A 327 22.24 -19.70 -4.80
N GLU A 328 23.36 -19.62 -4.06
CA GLU A 328 24.59 -20.38 -4.39
C GLU A 328 24.39 -21.90 -4.37
N CYS A 329 23.39 -22.40 -3.65
CA CYS A 329 23.05 -23.82 -3.59
C CYS A 329 22.52 -24.37 -4.94
N GLY A 330 21.92 -23.51 -5.77
CA GLY A 330 21.12 -23.90 -6.92
C GLY A 330 19.67 -24.09 -6.55
N GLU A 331 18.95 -24.99 -7.22
CA GLU A 331 17.51 -25.19 -7.04
C GLU A 331 17.17 -26.65 -6.76
N ASP A 332 16.26 -26.89 -5.84
CA ASP A 332 15.64 -28.20 -5.66
C ASP A 332 14.73 -28.53 -6.85
N ALA A 333 14.94 -29.66 -7.50
CA ALA A 333 14.25 -30.01 -8.74
C ALA A 333 12.72 -30.16 -8.58
N ALA A 334 12.25 -30.69 -7.46
CA ALA A 334 10.81 -30.88 -7.22
C ALA A 334 10.11 -29.53 -7.03
N THR A 335 10.68 -28.66 -6.22
CA THR A 335 10.17 -27.32 -6.00
C THR A 335 10.24 -26.47 -7.28
N ALA A 336 11.35 -26.52 -8.01
CA ALA A 336 11.53 -25.82 -9.29
C ALA A 336 10.50 -26.24 -10.35
N ALA A 337 10.10 -27.52 -10.38
CA ALA A 337 9.05 -27.98 -11.29
C ALA A 337 7.68 -27.35 -10.95
N ILE A 338 7.34 -27.20 -9.67
CA ILE A 338 6.11 -26.51 -9.22
C ILE A 338 6.14 -25.05 -9.65
N VAL A 339 7.25 -24.34 -9.38
CA VAL A 339 7.42 -22.93 -9.74
C VAL A 339 7.32 -22.72 -11.25
N SER A 340 8.03 -23.55 -12.04
CA SER A 340 8.00 -23.45 -13.50
C SER A 340 6.60 -23.69 -14.07
N LYS A 341 5.85 -24.63 -13.50
CA LYS A 341 4.45 -24.87 -13.88
C LYS A 341 3.57 -23.67 -13.56
N ALA A 342 3.71 -23.08 -12.37
CA ALA A 342 2.97 -21.89 -11.97
C ALA A 342 3.22 -20.70 -12.91
N VAL A 343 4.48 -20.46 -13.29
CA VAL A 343 4.87 -19.44 -14.25
C VAL A 343 4.21 -19.65 -15.61
N ALA A 344 4.14 -20.90 -16.08
CA ALA A 344 3.49 -21.22 -17.35
C ALA A 344 1.97 -21.01 -17.31
N ASP A 345 1.32 -21.53 -16.26
CA ASP A 345 -0.14 -21.47 -16.08
C ASP A 345 -0.61 -20.00 -15.89
N SER A 346 0.09 -19.21 -15.07
CA SER A 346 -0.24 -17.82 -14.81
C SER A 346 -0.08 -16.93 -16.05
N LYS A 347 0.96 -17.15 -16.87
CA LYS A 347 1.17 -16.40 -18.11
C LYS A 347 -0.02 -16.46 -19.05
N GLU A 348 -0.67 -17.59 -19.15
CA GLU A 348 -1.83 -17.74 -20.04
C GLU A 348 -3.03 -16.97 -19.50
N ALA A 349 -3.34 -17.12 -18.21
CA ALA A 349 -4.42 -16.40 -17.56
C ALA A 349 -4.23 -14.86 -17.60
N GLY A 350 -2.96 -14.42 -17.48
CA GLY A 350 -2.59 -13.01 -17.43
C GLY A 350 -2.72 -12.23 -18.73
N LYS A 351 -2.73 -12.91 -19.87
CA LYS A 351 -2.77 -12.26 -21.19
C LYS A 351 -4.11 -11.60 -21.52
N ARG A 352 -5.17 -11.94 -20.80
CA ARG A 352 -6.48 -11.34 -21.04
C ARG A 352 -6.40 -9.82 -20.95
N VAL A 353 -6.74 -9.13 -22.03
CA VAL A 353 -6.81 -7.67 -22.08
C VAL A 353 -8.02 -7.19 -21.26
N VAL A 354 -7.80 -6.25 -20.34
CA VAL A 354 -8.84 -5.64 -19.50
C VAL A 354 -9.03 -4.15 -19.80
N GLY A 355 -8.08 -3.52 -20.51
CA GLY A 355 -8.18 -2.12 -20.93
C GLY A 355 -7.42 -1.88 -22.25
N THR A 356 -7.82 -0.87 -23.03
CA THR A 356 -7.21 -0.52 -24.31
C THR A 356 -7.07 0.98 -24.47
N GLY A 357 -6.19 1.43 -25.37
CA GLY A 357 -6.03 2.84 -25.72
C GLY A 357 -5.26 3.68 -24.70
N TYR A 358 -4.65 3.08 -23.70
CA TYR A 358 -3.85 3.75 -22.69
C TYR A 358 -2.45 4.07 -23.25
N SER A 359 -2.01 5.31 -23.14
CA SER A 359 -0.70 5.73 -23.67
C SER A 359 0.30 6.15 -22.57
N GLU A 360 -0.19 6.44 -21.38
CA GLU A 360 0.62 6.92 -20.26
C GLU A 360 0.48 6.00 -19.04
N ALA A 361 1.56 5.90 -18.27
CA ALA A 361 1.59 5.11 -17.04
C ALA A 361 0.97 5.89 -15.87
N PHE A 362 0.17 5.20 -15.05
CA PHE A 362 -0.30 5.69 -13.76
C PHE A 362 0.71 5.26 -12.68
N ARG A 363 1.25 6.23 -11.94
CA ARG A 363 2.41 6.06 -11.06
C ARG A 363 2.05 6.19 -9.59
N ARG A 364 2.78 5.46 -8.75
CA ARG A 364 2.83 5.64 -7.29
C ARG A 364 3.90 6.69 -6.93
N GLY A 365 3.98 7.07 -5.63
CA GLY A 365 4.95 8.06 -5.18
C GLY A 365 6.37 7.50 -4.96
N VAL A 366 7.39 8.35 -5.17
CA VAL A 366 8.81 8.05 -4.94
C VAL A 366 9.49 9.16 -4.16
N PHE A 367 10.61 8.83 -3.49
CA PHE A 367 11.58 9.80 -2.95
C PHE A 367 12.79 9.95 -3.88
N THR A 368 13.59 10.98 -3.66
CA THR A 368 14.95 11.09 -4.19
C THR A 368 15.96 10.69 -3.10
N THR A 369 16.95 9.89 -3.47
CA THR A 369 18.10 9.56 -2.61
C THR A 369 19.40 9.92 -3.33
N PRO A 370 20.57 9.93 -2.65
CA PRO A 370 21.86 10.15 -3.31
C PRO A 370 22.16 9.12 -4.43
N GLY A 371 21.50 7.95 -4.41
CA GLY A 371 21.60 6.91 -5.45
C GLY A 371 20.61 7.07 -6.60
N GLY A 372 19.73 8.06 -6.58
CA GLY A 372 18.64 8.27 -7.52
C GLY A 372 17.28 8.17 -6.87
N GLN A 373 16.23 7.94 -7.67
CA GLN A 373 14.88 7.72 -7.15
C GLN A 373 14.78 6.36 -6.43
N THR A 374 13.97 6.33 -5.37
CA THR A 374 13.61 5.10 -4.68
C THR A 374 12.69 4.22 -5.54
N ASP A 375 12.43 3.00 -5.08
CA ASP A 375 11.48 2.11 -5.76
C ASP A 375 10.07 2.72 -5.77
N PRO A 376 9.26 2.46 -6.83
CA PRO A 376 7.89 2.93 -6.90
C PRO A 376 7.05 2.51 -5.69
N GLY A 377 6.25 3.44 -5.16
CA GLY A 377 5.42 3.22 -3.98
C GLY A 377 6.13 3.36 -2.63
N SER A 378 7.45 3.65 -2.61
CA SER A 378 8.18 3.91 -1.37
C SER A 378 7.67 5.16 -0.63
N ASN A 379 7.31 6.21 -1.36
CA ASN A 379 6.73 7.42 -0.78
C ASN A 379 5.20 7.36 -0.76
N ARG A 380 4.64 6.89 0.35
CA ARG A 380 3.17 6.88 0.58
C ARG A 380 2.63 8.20 1.15
N GLY A 381 3.50 9.15 1.46
CA GLY A 381 3.15 10.48 1.96
C GLY A 381 2.85 11.51 0.87
N ILE A 382 2.88 11.12 -0.41
CA ILE A 382 2.60 12.01 -1.55
C ILE A 382 1.41 11.48 -2.35
N GLU A 383 0.59 12.40 -2.87
CA GLU A 383 -0.49 12.07 -3.79
C GLU A 383 0.08 11.47 -5.08
N SER A 384 -0.57 10.44 -5.61
CA SER A 384 -0.12 9.69 -6.78
C SER A 384 -1.20 9.62 -7.85
N SER A 385 -0.79 9.70 -9.12
CA SER A 385 -1.74 9.61 -10.25
C SER A 385 -2.46 8.26 -10.30
N LEU A 386 -1.82 7.19 -9.83
CA LEU A 386 -2.47 5.88 -9.72
C LEU A 386 -3.51 5.86 -8.60
N GLY A 387 -3.19 6.45 -7.43
CA GLY A 387 -4.14 6.53 -6.33
C GLY A 387 -5.42 7.27 -6.72
N ASP A 388 -5.26 8.37 -7.42
CA ASP A 388 -6.39 9.16 -7.92
C ASP A 388 -7.22 8.40 -8.97
N PHE A 389 -6.57 7.68 -9.89
CA PHE A 389 -7.25 6.88 -10.90
C PHE A 389 -8.05 5.72 -10.31
N VAL A 390 -7.48 5.04 -9.32
CA VAL A 390 -8.19 3.98 -8.59
C VAL A 390 -9.34 4.56 -7.75
N ALA A 391 -9.17 5.75 -7.16
CA ALA A 391 -10.26 6.41 -6.45
C ALA A 391 -11.41 6.83 -7.39
N ASP A 392 -11.12 7.18 -8.65
CA ASP A 392 -12.16 7.36 -9.67
C ASP A 392 -12.91 6.04 -9.93
N ALA A 393 -12.19 4.91 -10.02
CA ALA A 393 -12.82 3.60 -10.15
C ALA A 393 -13.73 3.29 -8.94
N MET A 394 -13.27 3.54 -7.70
CA MET A 394 -14.09 3.37 -6.50
C MET A 394 -15.37 4.20 -6.59
N ARG A 395 -15.25 5.48 -6.98
CA ARG A 395 -16.41 6.37 -7.10
C ARG A 395 -17.42 5.89 -8.16
N GLU A 396 -16.94 5.46 -9.30
CA GLU A 396 -17.82 5.14 -10.46
C GLU A 396 -18.42 3.74 -10.37
N THR A 397 -17.75 2.79 -9.70
CA THR A 397 -18.18 1.37 -9.67
C THR A 397 -18.88 0.95 -8.38
N ILE A 398 -18.69 1.69 -7.26
CA ILE A 398 -19.42 1.43 -6.03
C ILE A 398 -20.76 2.16 -6.10
N LEU A 399 -21.84 1.38 -6.11
CA LEU A 399 -23.19 1.91 -6.16
C LEU A 399 -23.86 1.86 -4.79
N THR A 400 -24.60 2.91 -4.48
CA THR A 400 -25.47 2.97 -3.30
C THR A 400 -26.72 2.11 -3.50
N GLU A 401 -27.52 1.91 -2.48
CA GLU A 401 -28.75 1.08 -2.53
C GLU A 401 -29.76 1.57 -3.58
N ASP A 402 -29.76 2.86 -3.91
CA ASP A 402 -30.59 3.45 -4.95
C ASP A 402 -29.93 3.41 -6.35
N GLY A 403 -28.83 2.67 -6.50
CA GLY A 403 -28.15 2.42 -7.78
C GLY A 403 -27.34 3.58 -8.32
N LYS A 404 -27.03 4.60 -7.50
CA LYS A 404 -26.20 5.74 -7.89
C LYS A 404 -24.75 5.52 -7.47
N PRO A 405 -23.78 6.06 -8.24
CA PRO A 405 -22.40 6.15 -7.78
C PRO A 405 -22.29 6.89 -6.45
N VAL A 406 -21.32 6.49 -5.62
CA VAL A 406 -21.02 7.22 -4.37
C VAL A 406 -20.55 8.65 -4.66
N ASP A 407 -20.70 9.55 -3.69
CA ASP A 407 -20.30 10.95 -3.84
C ASP A 407 -18.78 11.11 -3.94
N ILE A 408 -18.02 10.32 -3.17
CA ILE A 408 -16.57 10.40 -3.04
C ILE A 408 -15.98 8.99 -3.13
N GLY A 409 -14.97 8.80 -3.98
CA GLY A 409 -14.12 7.61 -4.00
C GLY A 409 -12.80 7.90 -3.29
N MET A 410 -12.33 6.94 -2.49
CA MET A 410 -11.04 7.00 -1.79
C MET A 410 -10.29 5.68 -1.92
N ILE A 411 -8.96 5.73 -1.84
CA ILE A 411 -8.09 4.56 -1.70
C ILE A 411 -6.85 4.91 -0.88
N ASN A 412 -6.42 4.00 -0.01
CA ASN A 412 -5.15 4.15 0.71
C ASN A 412 -3.96 3.81 -0.18
N ALA A 413 -2.84 4.48 0.02
CA ALA A 413 -1.62 4.24 -0.76
C ALA A 413 -1.07 2.81 -0.58
N GLY A 414 -1.31 2.17 0.57
CA GLY A 414 -0.91 0.80 0.87
C GLY A 414 -1.62 -0.25 0.00
N GLY A 415 -2.83 0.03 -0.46
CA GLY A 415 -3.62 -0.82 -1.34
C GLY A 415 -3.07 -0.94 -2.78
N LEU A 416 -2.08 -0.11 -3.15
CA LEU A 416 -1.53 -0.05 -4.49
C LEU A 416 -0.11 -0.63 -4.51
N ARG A 417 0.08 -1.79 -5.15
CA ARG A 417 1.33 -2.58 -5.02
C ARG A 417 2.28 -2.47 -6.21
N GLU A 418 1.77 -2.20 -7.42
CA GLU A 418 2.56 -1.96 -8.63
C GLU A 418 2.04 -0.75 -9.41
N ASP A 419 2.90 -0.10 -10.20
CA ASP A 419 2.50 0.93 -11.14
C ASP A 419 1.71 0.31 -12.29
N LEU A 420 0.66 1.00 -12.75
CA LEU A 420 -0.10 0.56 -13.90
C LEU A 420 0.54 1.11 -15.19
N ILE A 421 1.36 0.30 -15.83
CA ILE A 421 2.13 0.67 -17.03
C ILE A 421 1.51 -0.03 -18.24
N PRO A 422 0.86 0.68 -19.16
CA PRO A 422 0.31 0.08 -20.36
C PRO A 422 1.39 -0.56 -21.23
N ASN A 423 1.01 -1.59 -22.01
CA ASN A 423 1.86 -2.15 -23.05
C ASN A 423 2.08 -1.14 -24.18
N ALA A 424 3.08 -1.37 -25.03
CA ALA A 424 3.41 -0.49 -26.14
C ALA A 424 2.26 -0.29 -27.17
N ASP A 425 1.32 -1.23 -27.23
CA ASP A 425 0.10 -1.15 -28.06
C ASP A 425 -1.08 -0.47 -27.34
N GLY A 426 -0.87 0.05 -26.15
CA GLY A 426 -1.90 0.72 -25.35
C GLY A 426 -2.85 -0.24 -24.63
N THR A 427 -2.53 -1.51 -24.56
CA THR A 427 -3.34 -2.48 -23.80
C THR A 427 -2.89 -2.55 -22.33
N ILE A 428 -3.85 -2.84 -21.45
CA ILE A 428 -3.61 -3.25 -20.06
C ILE A 428 -4.14 -4.68 -19.93
N THR A 429 -3.29 -5.56 -19.41
CA THR A 429 -3.63 -6.97 -19.20
C THR A 429 -4.15 -7.21 -17.79
N TYR A 430 -4.82 -8.35 -17.60
CA TYR A 430 -5.25 -8.80 -16.27
C TYR A 430 -4.08 -8.95 -15.29
N ALA A 431 -2.91 -9.41 -15.77
CA ALA A 431 -1.72 -9.50 -14.92
C ALA A 431 -1.27 -8.14 -14.37
N GLN A 432 -1.29 -7.08 -15.22
CA GLN A 432 -0.92 -5.73 -14.79
C GLN A 432 -1.94 -5.14 -13.80
N SER A 433 -3.23 -5.30 -14.08
CA SER A 433 -4.29 -4.89 -13.15
C SER A 433 -4.20 -5.61 -11.82
N TYR A 434 -3.94 -6.92 -11.86
CA TYR A 434 -3.75 -7.74 -10.67
C TYR A 434 -2.56 -7.25 -9.83
N ALA A 435 -1.40 -7.03 -10.47
CA ALA A 435 -0.21 -6.55 -9.77
C ALA A 435 -0.43 -5.18 -9.11
N THR A 436 -1.32 -4.36 -9.68
CA THR A 436 -1.68 -3.07 -9.10
C THR A 436 -2.52 -3.21 -7.84
N MET A 437 -3.52 -4.12 -7.83
CA MET A 437 -4.48 -4.33 -6.73
C MET A 437 -4.65 -5.83 -6.43
N PRO A 438 -3.69 -6.46 -5.73
CA PRO A 438 -3.68 -7.93 -5.56
C PRO A 438 -4.58 -8.47 -4.45
N PHE A 439 -5.09 -7.63 -3.53
CA PHE A 439 -5.68 -8.07 -2.27
C PHE A 439 -7.07 -8.69 -2.37
N SER A 440 -7.83 -8.46 -3.42
CA SER A 440 -9.22 -8.92 -3.54
C SER A 440 -10.14 -8.46 -2.40
N ASN A 441 -9.94 -7.20 -1.95
CA ASN A 441 -10.79 -6.63 -0.91
C ASN A 441 -12.23 -6.48 -1.41
N GLU A 442 -13.19 -6.68 -0.53
CA GLU A 442 -14.58 -6.35 -0.81
C GLU A 442 -14.75 -4.82 -0.90
N LEU A 443 -15.59 -4.37 -1.81
CA LEU A 443 -15.95 -2.96 -1.97
C LEU A 443 -17.20 -2.62 -1.18
N GLY A 444 -17.24 -1.40 -0.64
CA GLY A 444 -18.39 -0.90 0.08
C GLY A 444 -18.39 0.62 0.18
N TYR A 445 -19.37 1.15 0.91
CA TYR A 445 -19.44 2.58 1.21
C TYR A 445 -19.97 2.83 2.61
N VAL A 446 -19.61 3.99 3.14
CA VAL A 446 -20.17 4.55 4.38
C VAL A 446 -20.80 5.91 4.10
N THR A 447 -21.70 6.35 4.99
CA THR A 447 -22.29 7.69 4.90
C THR A 447 -21.73 8.56 6.01
N LEU A 448 -20.97 9.59 5.66
CA LEU A 448 -20.27 10.47 6.60
C LEU A 448 -20.83 11.88 6.54
N LYS A 449 -20.77 12.60 7.68
CA LYS A 449 -20.90 14.06 7.66
C LYS A 449 -19.67 14.69 6.98
N GLY A 450 -19.86 15.85 6.34
CA GLY A 450 -18.73 16.56 5.74
C GLY A 450 -17.62 16.87 6.76
N ALA A 451 -17.98 17.14 8.02
CA ALA A 451 -17.00 17.30 9.10
C ALA A 451 -16.12 16.05 9.28
N ASP A 452 -16.67 14.84 9.15
CA ASP A 452 -15.93 13.58 9.27
C ASP A 452 -15.11 13.27 8.00
N VAL A 453 -15.61 13.62 6.82
CA VAL A 453 -14.81 13.60 5.58
C VAL A 453 -13.57 14.49 5.73
N LYS A 454 -13.74 15.72 6.24
CA LYS A 454 -12.61 16.62 6.53
C LYS A 454 -11.65 16.03 7.54
N LEU A 455 -12.16 15.37 8.58
CA LEU A 455 -11.32 14.70 9.59
C LEU A 455 -10.53 13.54 8.99
N ALA A 456 -11.09 12.74 8.07
CA ALA A 456 -10.35 11.70 7.36
C ALA A 456 -9.18 12.30 6.57
N LEU A 457 -9.35 13.46 5.93
CA LEU A 457 -8.26 14.18 5.27
C LEU A 457 -7.21 14.70 6.26
N GLU A 458 -7.57 15.12 7.47
CA GLU A 458 -6.63 15.47 8.54
C GLU A 458 -5.83 14.23 9.01
N GLN A 459 -6.44 13.06 9.09
CA GLN A 459 -5.82 11.81 9.51
C GLN A 459 -4.79 11.26 8.51
N GLN A 460 -4.56 11.90 7.37
CA GLN A 460 -3.40 11.61 6.53
C GLN A 460 -2.09 11.88 7.27
N TRP A 461 -2.06 12.87 8.18
CA TRP A 461 -0.97 13.10 9.14
C TRP A 461 -1.24 12.29 10.39
N LYS A 462 -0.38 11.29 10.66
CA LYS A 462 -0.53 10.41 11.81
C LYS A 462 -0.06 11.11 13.08
N THR A 463 -0.83 10.99 14.16
CA THR A 463 -0.53 11.62 15.46
C THR A 463 0.14 10.64 16.42
N ASP A 464 -0.13 9.36 16.25
CA ASP A 464 0.34 8.28 17.14
C ASP A 464 1.19 7.30 16.31
N LEU A 465 2.49 7.61 16.21
CA LEU A 465 3.44 6.71 15.54
C LEU A 465 3.77 5.55 16.47
N ASN A 466 3.57 4.36 15.97
CA ASN A 466 3.87 3.09 16.65
C ASN A 466 4.19 2.02 15.59
N SER A 467 4.26 0.76 15.97
CA SER A 467 4.52 -0.33 15.03
C SER A 467 3.49 -0.44 13.90
N GLN A 468 2.26 -0.03 14.16
CA GLN A 468 1.15 -0.05 13.18
C GLN A 468 1.15 1.20 12.30
N ASN A 469 1.62 2.33 12.83
CA ASN A 469 1.72 3.62 12.17
C ASN A 469 3.17 4.09 12.10
N SER A 470 4.01 3.36 11.41
CA SER A 470 5.43 3.72 11.26
C SER A 470 5.66 4.91 10.31
N ARG A 471 4.65 5.27 9.52
CA ARG A 471 4.73 6.38 8.56
C ARG A 471 3.97 7.59 9.08
N PRO A 472 4.63 8.77 9.23
CA PRO A 472 3.99 9.96 9.78
C PRO A 472 2.99 10.61 8.82
N LEU A 473 3.04 10.28 7.53
CA LEU A 473 2.13 10.79 6.51
C LEU A 473 1.73 9.67 5.53
N LEU A 474 0.42 9.44 5.42
CA LEU A 474 -0.17 8.53 4.43
C LEU A 474 -1.21 9.29 3.62
N LYS A 475 -0.95 9.53 2.34
CA LYS A 475 -1.89 10.21 1.44
C LYS A 475 -2.95 9.26 0.92
N LEU A 476 -4.17 9.76 0.83
CA LEU A 476 -5.28 9.11 0.15
C LEU A 476 -5.28 9.48 -1.33
N GLY A 477 -5.54 8.52 -2.20
CA GLY A 477 -6.03 8.78 -3.54
C GLY A 477 -7.49 9.23 -3.45
N LEU A 478 -7.87 10.26 -4.20
CA LEU A 478 -9.20 10.85 -4.17
C LEU A 478 -9.81 10.92 -5.57
N SER A 479 -11.11 10.70 -5.67
CA SER A 479 -11.82 10.84 -6.93
C SER A 479 -11.78 12.26 -7.48
N LYS A 480 -11.83 12.41 -8.81
CA LYS A 480 -11.61 13.66 -9.56
C LYS A 480 -12.48 14.83 -9.15
N ASN A 481 -13.61 14.58 -8.52
CA ASN A 481 -14.54 15.60 -8.05
C ASN A 481 -14.21 16.15 -6.66
N VAL A 482 -13.12 15.67 -6.02
CA VAL A 482 -12.66 16.15 -4.71
C VAL A 482 -11.39 16.95 -4.87
N ARG A 483 -11.35 18.14 -4.31
CA ARG A 483 -10.15 18.99 -4.23
C ARG A 483 -10.05 19.59 -2.84
N TYR A 484 -8.84 19.73 -2.32
CA TYR A 484 -8.65 20.38 -1.03
C TYR A 484 -7.34 21.15 -0.96
N THR A 485 -7.30 22.10 -0.03
CA THR A 485 -6.08 22.79 0.35
C THR A 485 -5.75 22.53 1.79
N TYR A 486 -4.47 22.59 2.10
CA TYR A 486 -3.98 22.38 3.47
C TYR A 486 -2.82 23.31 3.78
N ASP A 487 -2.59 23.52 5.08
CA ASP A 487 -1.43 24.16 5.63
C ASP A 487 -0.82 23.23 6.69
N ALA A 488 0.25 22.50 6.30
CA ALA A 488 0.89 21.50 7.14
C ALA A 488 1.56 22.08 8.40
N THR A 489 1.78 23.42 8.43
CA THR A 489 2.37 24.10 9.60
C THR A 489 1.39 24.26 10.75
N ARG A 490 0.09 24.07 10.49
CA ARG A 490 -0.96 24.16 11.51
C ARG A 490 -1.04 22.90 12.36
N PRO A 491 -1.55 23.02 13.60
CA PRO A 491 -1.78 21.85 14.43
C PRO A 491 -2.81 20.91 13.80
N PHE A 492 -2.75 19.62 14.15
CA PHE A 492 -3.72 18.60 13.74
C PHE A 492 -5.17 19.08 14.01
N GLY A 493 -6.07 18.77 13.09
CA GLY A 493 -7.48 19.23 13.11
C GLY A 493 -7.69 20.60 12.49
N LYS A 494 -6.62 21.32 12.11
CA LYS A 494 -6.67 22.65 11.47
C LYS A 494 -5.83 22.75 10.20
N ARG A 495 -5.21 21.65 9.77
CA ARG A 495 -4.35 21.62 8.57
C ARG A 495 -5.17 21.74 7.29
N ILE A 496 -6.32 21.08 7.21
CA ILE A 496 -7.22 21.18 6.04
C ILE A 496 -7.91 22.55 6.07
N THR A 497 -7.56 23.39 5.11
CA THR A 497 -8.03 24.78 5.04
C THR A 497 -9.29 24.95 4.20
N SER A 498 -9.47 24.09 3.18
CA SER A 498 -10.65 24.09 2.30
C SER A 498 -10.84 22.69 1.71
N VAL A 499 -12.08 22.29 1.46
CA VAL A 499 -12.44 21.08 0.72
C VAL A 499 -13.56 21.42 -0.24
N MET A 500 -13.46 20.96 -1.50
CA MET A 500 -14.47 21.07 -2.53
C MET A 500 -14.91 19.67 -2.96
N VAL A 501 -16.20 19.46 -3.12
CA VAL A 501 -16.79 18.24 -3.69
C VAL A 501 -17.75 18.65 -4.79
N ASN A 502 -17.56 18.16 -6.01
CA ASN A 502 -18.35 18.56 -7.20
C ASN A 502 -18.34 20.08 -7.43
N ASP A 503 -17.18 20.72 -7.24
CA ASP A 503 -16.96 22.17 -7.36
C ASP A 503 -17.76 23.03 -6.36
N GLU A 504 -18.34 22.43 -5.34
CA GLU A 504 -19.00 23.10 -4.22
C GLU A 504 -18.19 22.97 -2.94
N PRO A 505 -18.14 23.99 -2.07
CA PRO A 505 -17.54 23.85 -0.74
C PRO A 505 -18.19 22.71 0.06
N LEU A 506 -17.38 21.89 0.70
CA LEU A 506 -17.86 20.82 1.57
C LEU A 506 -18.69 21.40 2.72
N ASP A 507 -19.96 21.05 2.77
CA ASP A 507 -20.84 21.40 3.89
C ASP A 507 -20.59 20.42 5.06
N PRO A 508 -20.12 20.89 6.23
CA PRO A 508 -19.80 20.03 7.37
C PRO A 508 -20.99 19.22 7.90
N GLU A 509 -22.22 19.71 7.71
CA GLU A 509 -23.44 19.06 8.21
C GLU A 509 -24.12 18.15 7.17
N LYS A 510 -23.82 18.34 5.89
CA LYS A 510 -24.35 17.49 4.81
C LYS A 510 -23.74 16.10 4.91
N SER A 511 -24.53 15.09 4.56
CA SER A 511 -24.06 13.71 4.43
C SER A 511 -23.54 13.43 3.03
N TYR A 512 -22.42 12.71 2.97
CA TYR A 512 -21.77 12.25 1.74
C TYR A 512 -21.54 10.74 1.81
N THR A 513 -21.79 10.04 0.72
CA THR A 513 -21.43 8.64 0.57
C THR A 513 -19.96 8.53 0.14
N VAL A 514 -19.17 7.79 0.91
CA VAL A 514 -17.73 7.57 0.65
C VAL A 514 -17.51 6.10 0.34
N GLY A 515 -17.06 5.81 -0.87
CA GLY A 515 -16.77 4.45 -1.34
C GLY A 515 -15.28 4.13 -1.34
N SER A 516 -14.95 2.92 -0.92
CA SER A 516 -13.59 2.38 -0.89
C SER A 516 -13.58 0.87 -0.70
N VAL A 517 -12.38 0.31 -0.53
CA VAL A 517 -12.20 -1.04 0.02
C VAL A 517 -12.65 -1.09 1.48
N THR A 518 -13.27 -2.19 1.87
CA THR A 518 -13.83 -2.34 3.24
C THR A 518 -12.77 -2.23 4.32
N PHE A 519 -11.53 -2.66 4.05
CA PHE A 519 -10.38 -2.41 4.92
C PHE A 519 -10.25 -0.94 5.34
N LEU A 520 -10.23 -0.03 4.36
CA LEU A 520 -10.07 1.41 4.64
C LEU A 520 -11.29 1.97 5.38
N LEU A 521 -12.51 1.56 4.98
CA LEU A 521 -13.76 2.02 5.60
C LEU A 521 -13.91 1.56 7.05
N ALA A 522 -13.24 0.48 7.44
CA ALA A 522 -13.17 -0.02 8.81
C ALA A 522 -12.13 0.69 9.69
N GLY A 523 -11.46 1.73 9.18
CA GLY A 523 -10.44 2.48 9.93
C GLY A 523 -9.00 2.01 9.65
N GLY A 524 -8.81 1.13 8.67
CA GLY A 524 -7.47 0.68 8.27
C GLY A 524 -6.53 1.84 7.97
N ASP A 525 -5.21 1.63 8.16
CA ASP A 525 -4.19 2.67 8.09
C ASP A 525 -4.47 3.86 9.03
N SER A 526 -5.19 3.64 10.15
CA SER A 526 -5.61 4.65 11.16
C SER A 526 -6.41 5.82 10.55
N PHE A 527 -7.39 5.50 9.71
CA PHE A 527 -8.39 6.45 9.21
C PHE A 527 -9.72 6.30 9.98
N ASP A 528 -9.66 6.37 11.31
CA ASP A 528 -10.81 6.16 12.21
C ASP A 528 -12.03 7.04 11.91
N ALA A 529 -11.83 8.20 11.28
CA ALA A 529 -12.93 9.07 10.86
C ALA A 529 -13.92 8.34 9.94
N LEU A 530 -13.46 7.38 9.16
CA LEU A 530 -14.30 6.61 8.23
C LEU A 530 -15.26 5.67 8.96
N THR A 531 -14.91 5.21 10.18
CA THR A 531 -15.78 4.33 10.98
C THR A 531 -17.01 5.05 11.56
N LYS A 532 -17.01 6.39 11.57
CA LYS A 532 -18.15 7.20 12.10
C LYS A 532 -19.42 7.04 11.28
N GLY A 533 -19.31 6.56 10.06
CA GLY A 533 -20.46 6.18 9.22
C GLY A 533 -21.13 4.87 9.62
N GLY A 534 -20.62 4.19 10.66
CA GLY A 534 -21.02 2.84 11.02
C GLY A 534 -20.38 1.77 10.12
N PRO A 535 -20.84 0.53 10.22
CA PRO A 535 -20.35 -0.56 9.37
C PRO A 535 -20.54 -0.24 7.88
N ALA A 536 -19.54 -0.56 7.07
CA ALA A 536 -19.62 -0.36 5.63
C ALA A 536 -20.78 -1.18 5.05
N LYS A 537 -21.54 -0.55 4.16
CA LYS A 537 -22.50 -1.25 3.31
C LYS A 537 -21.74 -1.86 2.16
N THR A 538 -21.63 -3.19 2.17
CA THR A 538 -20.84 -3.93 1.19
C THR A 538 -21.64 -4.20 -0.08
N SER A 539 -20.94 -4.26 -1.21
CA SER A 539 -21.56 -4.49 -2.52
C SER A 539 -21.45 -5.95 -2.99
N GLY A 540 -20.72 -6.80 -2.25
CA GLY A 540 -20.38 -8.17 -2.66
C GLY A 540 -19.41 -8.23 -3.86
N ASN A 541 -18.84 -7.08 -4.26
CA ASN A 541 -17.92 -6.97 -5.37
C ASN A 541 -16.49 -6.84 -4.87
N LEU A 542 -15.54 -7.44 -5.58
CA LEU A 542 -14.12 -7.32 -5.28
C LEU A 542 -13.50 -6.12 -6.01
N ASP A 543 -12.54 -5.47 -5.36
CA ASP A 543 -11.83 -4.28 -5.85
C ASP A 543 -11.21 -4.49 -7.23
N ARG A 544 -10.49 -5.60 -7.43
CA ARG A 544 -9.85 -5.94 -8.69
C ARG A 544 -10.86 -6.18 -9.83
N ASP A 545 -11.98 -6.84 -9.56
CA ASP A 545 -12.96 -7.13 -10.60
C ASP A 545 -13.62 -5.85 -11.08
N LYS A 546 -13.99 -4.95 -10.18
CA LYS A 546 -14.53 -3.64 -10.51
C LYS A 546 -13.47 -2.72 -11.13
N PHE A 547 -12.23 -2.82 -10.75
CA PHE A 547 -11.15 -2.10 -11.42
C PHE A 547 -10.95 -2.59 -12.87
N ASN A 548 -11.06 -3.89 -13.14
CA ASN A 548 -11.02 -4.42 -14.51
C ASN A 548 -12.20 -3.92 -15.36
N GLU A 549 -13.42 -3.88 -14.80
CA GLU A 549 -14.59 -3.29 -15.46
C GLU A 549 -14.36 -1.80 -15.77
N PHE A 550 -13.85 -1.05 -14.82
CA PHE A 550 -13.53 0.37 -14.97
C PHE A 550 -12.47 0.61 -16.07
N LEU A 551 -11.39 -0.19 -16.10
CA LEU A 551 -10.38 -0.11 -17.16
C LEU A 551 -10.97 -0.34 -18.55
N GLY A 552 -11.87 -1.30 -18.69
CA GLY A 552 -12.56 -1.58 -19.97
C GLY A 552 -13.51 -0.46 -20.39
N ALA A 553 -14.20 0.16 -19.43
CA ALA A 553 -15.14 1.26 -19.67
C ALA A 553 -14.44 2.60 -19.97
N ASN A 554 -13.25 2.84 -19.42
CA ASN A 554 -12.51 4.09 -19.52
C ASN A 554 -11.32 3.98 -20.49
N SER A 555 -11.52 3.35 -21.65
CA SER A 555 -10.50 3.20 -22.68
C SER A 555 -9.84 4.56 -23.03
N GLY A 556 -8.51 4.60 -23.04
CA GLY A 556 -7.75 5.80 -23.39
C GLY A 556 -7.66 6.85 -22.28
N ALA A 557 -8.08 6.55 -21.05
CA ALA A 557 -7.91 7.45 -19.92
C ALA A 557 -6.43 7.80 -19.70
N GLN A 558 -6.19 9.04 -19.28
CA GLN A 558 -4.86 9.59 -19.01
C GLN A 558 -4.73 9.91 -17.52
N PRO A 559 -3.50 9.85 -16.95
CA PRO A 559 -3.23 10.38 -15.63
C PRO A 559 -3.67 11.85 -15.54
N ARG A 560 -4.26 12.21 -14.41
CA ARG A 560 -4.67 13.61 -14.19
C ARG A 560 -3.46 14.53 -14.23
N ALA A 561 -3.64 15.72 -14.78
CA ALA A 561 -2.66 16.77 -14.75
C ALA A 561 -2.71 17.60 -13.45
N LEU A 562 -3.93 17.78 -12.90
CA LEU A 562 -4.16 18.53 -11.68
C LEU A 562 -4.24 17.60 -10.48
N LYS A 563 -3.55 17.96 -9.39
CA LYS A 563 -3.63 17.27 -8.11
C LYS A 563 -4.90 17.66 -7.35
N ALA A 564 -5.40 16.73 -6.54
CA ALA A 564 -6.49 16.99 -5.62
C ALA A 564 -6.05 17.85 -4.42
N ALA A 565 -4.80 17.72 -3.99
CA ALA A 565 -4.27 18.33 -2.78
C ALA A 565 -3.20 19.39 -3.07
N ILE A 566 -3.43 20.64 -2.62
CA ILE A 566 -2.46 21.73 -2.72
C ILE A 566 -2.15 22.28 -1.33
N GLY A 567 -0.87 22.29 -0.96
CA GLY A 567 -0.37 22.97 0.23
C GLY A 567 -0.29 24.47 -0.02
N LEU A 568 -0.90 25.29 0.86
CA LEU A 568 -0.86 26.73 0.79
C LEU A 568 -0.73 27.32 2.19
N SER A 569 0.37 27.99 2.46
CA SER A 569 0.63 28.71 3.70
C SER A 569 0.80 30.20 3.45
N ALA A 570 0.22 31.01 4.31
CA ALA A 570 0.30 32.46 4.29
C ALA A 570 0.63 33.00 5.70
N PRO A 571 1.36 34.10 5.83
CA PRO A 571 1.49 34.79 7.11
C PRO A 571 0.13 35.23 7.63
N GLU A 572 0.01 35.38 8.95
CA GLU A 572 -1.18 35.94 9.55
C GLU A 572 -1.30 37.43 9.23
N GLY A 573 -2.49 37.87 8.78
CA GLY A 573 -2.84 39.28 8.58
C GLY A 573 -3.45 39.90 9.84
N PRO A 574 -4.14 41.08 9.75
CA PRO A 574 -4.56 41.72 8.50
C PRO A 574 -3.43 42.54 7.82
N PHE A 575 -3.45 42.52 6.49
CA PHE A 575 -2.51 43.24 5.65
C PHE A 575 -3.06 44.63 5.24
N GLU A 576 -2.19 45.57 4.90
CA GLU A 576 -2.59 46.81 4.24
C GLU A 576 -2.91 46.55 2.76
N ASP A 577 -3.84 47.31 2.17
CA ASP A 577 -4.12 47.24 0.74
C ASP A 577 -2.85 47.58 -0.07
N GLY A 578 -2.55 46.80 -1.10
CA GLY A 578 -1.31 46.88 -1.88
C GLY A 578 -0.09 46.19 -1.25
N ALA A 579 -0.19 45.61 -0.09
CA ALA A 579 0.91 44.87 0.54
C ALA A 579 1.35 43.67 -0.31
N LEU A 580 2.65 43.39 -0.35
CA LEU A 580 3.25 42.21 -0.96
C LEU A 580 3.28 41.07 0.08
N VAL A 581 2.40 40.08 -0.06
CA VAL A 581 2.29 38.96 0.86
C VAL A 581 2.98 37.73 0.29
N PRO A 582 3.99 37.15 0.97
CA PRO A 582 4.61 35.90 0.54
C PRO A 582 3.69 34.74 0.84
N LEU A 583 3.39 33.93 -0.18
CA LEU A 583 2.65 32.69 -0.07
C LEU A 583 3.57 31.52 -0.41
N GLU A 584 3.55 30.49 0.41
CA GLU A 584 4.26 29.24 0.14
C GLU A 584 3.28 28.21 -0.40
N LEU A 585 3.61 27.64 -1.55
CA LEU A 585 2.83 26.59 -2.20
C LEU A 585 3.66 25.30 -2.24
N ARG A 586 2.97 24.17 -2.05
CA ARG A 586 3.56 22.83 -2.00
C ARG A 586 2.64 21.83 -2.67
N GLY A 587 3.21 20.70 -3.11
CA GLY A 587 2.43 19.64 -3.72
C GLY A 587 1.85 20.04 -5.08
N LEU A 588 2.48 20.93 -5.84
CA LEU A 588 2.00 21.41 -7.15
C LEU A 588 2.18 20.37 -8.26
N SER A 589 3.01 19.34 -8.06
CA SER A 589 3.32 18.30 -9.05
C SER A 589 3.25 16.90 -8.42
N PHE A 590 2.98 15.89 -9.23
CA PHE A 590 3.25 14.50 -8.87
C PHE A 590 4.77 14.25 -8.83
N SER A 591 5.21 13.20 -8.12
CA SER A 591 6.63 12.85 -8.07
C SER A 591 7.16 12.26 -9.39
N GLU A 592 6.27 11.71 -10.20
CA GLU A 592 6.55 11.12 -11.50
C GLU A 592 5.38 11.33 -12.47
N GLY A 593 5.65 11.24 -13.77
CA GLY A 593 4.66 11.31 -14.81
C GLY A 593 4.82 12.53 -15.74
N PRO A 594 3.95 12.69 -16.73
CA PRO A 594 4.07 13.73 -17.74
C PRO A 594 3.66 15.12 -17.25
N SER A 595 2.84 15.18 -16.20
CA SER A 595 2.19 16.43 -15.74
C SER A 595 2.99 17.07 -14.61
N ILE A 596 4.10 17.74 -14.98
CA ILE A 596 4.97 18.46 -14.06
C ILE A 596 4.69 19.96 -14.20
N THR A 597 4.12 20.58 -13.18
CA THR A 597 3.86 22.03 -13.13
C THR A 597 5.18 22.80 -13.15
N LYS A 598 5.36 23.71 -14.08
CA LYS A 598 6.58 24.53 -14.23
C LYS A 598 6.38 25.92 -13.65
N LYS A 599 5.17 26.45 -13.75
CA LYS A 599 4.83 27.80 -13.29
C LYS A 599 3.52 27.79 -12.50
N VAL A 600 3.46 28.70 -11.54
CA VAL A 600 2.25 28.95 -10.77
C VAL A 600 1.93 30.44 -10.79
N LYS A 601 0.64 30.77 -10.89
CA LYS A 601 0.13 32.15 -10.82
C LYS A 601 -0.84 32.25 -9.65
N VAL A 602 -0.69 33.30 -8.87
CA VAL A 602 -1.52 33.54 -7.67
C VAL A 602 -2.16 34.91 -7.78
N GLY A 603 -3.47 34.98 -7.54
CA GLY A 603 -4.26 36.20 -7.45
C GLY A 603 -4.79 36.46 -6.06
N ALA A 604 -4.81 37.71 -5.66
CA ALA A 604 -5.42 38.18 -4.40
C ALA A 604 -6.12 39.53 -4.63
N GLY A 605 -7.16 39.54 -5.47
CA GLY A 605 -7.95 40.73 -5.82
C GLY A 605 -7.26 41.75 -6.75
N GLY A 606 -6.00 41.50 -7.13
CA GLY A 606 -5.20 42.35 -8.00
C GLY A 606 -4.60 41.59 -9.19
N GLU A 607 -3.46 42.08 -9.68
CA GLU A 607 -2.68 41.41 -10.75
C GLU A 607 -2.18 40.04 -10.26
N LEU A 608 -2.11 39.09 -11.22
CA LEU A 608 -1.58 37.75 -10.94
C LEU A 608 -0.04 37.82 -10.78
N ALA A 609 0.44 37.34 -9.64
CA ALA A 609 1.85 37.12 -9.41
C ALA A 609 2.25 35.72 -9.93
N GLU A 610 3.41 35.63 -10.61
CA GLU A 610 3.91 34.36 -11.19
C GLU A 610 5.23 33.96 -10.52
N ALA A 611 5.44 32.65 -10.33
CA ALA A 611 6.71 32.07 -9.91
C ALA A 611 6.98 30.74 -10.63
N ASP A 612 8.27 30.42 -10.77
CA ASP A 612 8.73 29.10 -11.20
C ASP A 612 8.53 28.08 -10.08
N VAL A 613 8.26 26.84 -10.46
CA VAL A 613 8.02 25.72 -9.53
C VAL A 613 9.28 24.86 -9.42
N ASP A 614 9.79 24.70 -8.22
CA ASP A 614 10.86 23.76 -7.89
C ASP A 614 10.25 22.34 -7.81
N ASN A 615 10.63 21.49 -8.75
CA ASN A 615 10.17 20.10 -8.86
C ASN A 615 11.20 19.09 -8.35
N SER A 616 12.22 19.50 -7.61
CA SER A 616 13.09 18.55 -6.92
C SER A 616 12.26 17.72 -5.96
N LEU A 617 12.47 16.40 -6.00
CA LEU A 617 11.75 15.48 -5.11
C LEU A 617 12.24 15.65 -3.67
N VAL A 618 11.36 15.34 -2.73
CA VAL A 618 11.72 15.28 -1.31
C VAL A 618 12.66 14.10 -1.11
N GLU A 619 13.78 14.33 -0.40
CA GLU A 619 14.68 13.28 0.02
C GLU A 619 14.01 12.39 1.08
N GLU A 620 14.32 11.10 1.07
CA GLU A 620 13.92 10.18 2.12
C GLU A 620 14.75 10.46 3.38
N HIS A 621 14.09 10.86 4.45
CA HIS A 621 14.67 11.02 5.78
C HIS A 621 14.08 9.96 6.72
N ALA A 622 14.70 8.80 6.78
CA ALA A 622 14.20 7.64 7.51
C ALA A 622 14.02 7.87 9.03
N SER A 623 14.63 8.93 9.58
CA SER A 623 14.61 9.23 11.02
C SER A 623 14.03 10.59 11.38
N ASP A 624 13.62 11.40 10.40
CA ASP A 624 13.13 12.77 10.64
C ASP A 624 11.64 12.90 10.34
N GLU A 625 10.83 12.56 11.34
CA GLU A 625 9.37 12.65 11.28
C GLU A 625 8.86 14.06 10.97
N ALA A 626 9.58 15.09 11.41
CA ALA A 626 9.18 16.48 11.22
C ALA A 626 9.30 16.92 9.75
N SER A 627 10.31 16.46 9.02
CA SER A 627 10.51 16.83 7.61
C SER A 627 9.47 16.20 6.69
N ILE A 628 9.01 14.98 7.00
CA ILE A 628 7.94 14.31 6.22
C ILE A 628 6.58 15.00 6.43
N ILE A 629 6.32 15.54 7.61
CA ILE A 629 5.08 16.24 7.93
C ILE A 629 4.95 17.56 7.15
N THR A 630 6.06 18.23 6.87
CA THR A 630 6.09 19.55 6.23
C THR A 630 6.34 19.51 4.73
N THR A 631 6.86 18.41 4.20
CA THR A 631 7.29 18.27 2.81
C THR A 631 6.58 17.08 2.16
N ASP A 632 5.44 17.33 1.53
CA ASP A 632 4.58 16.28 0.98
C ASP A 632 4.68 16.15 -0.55
N GLY A 633 5.86 16.23 -1.10
CA GLY A 633 6.05 15.90 -2.50
C GLY A 633 6.76 16.93 -3.34
N ALA A 634 6.61 16.82 -4.66
CA ALA A 634 7.21 17.68 -5.66
C ALA A 634 6.36 18.92 -5.94
N GLY A 635 7.00 19.96 -6.49
CA GLY A 635 6.34 21.19 -6.88
C GLY A 635 6.14 22.17 -5.73
N ARG A 636 7.20 22.97 -5.46
CA ARG A 636 7.21 24.01 -4.43
C ARG A 636 7.44 25.36 -5.08
N ALA A 637 6.74 26.38 -4.57
CA ALA A 637 6.96 27.76 -5.02
C ALA A 637 6.71 28.75 -3.88
N THR A 638 7.45 29.86 -3.89
CA THR A 638 7.14 31.01 -3.04
C THR A 638 6.73 32.16 -3.97
N VAL A 639 5.52 32.66 -3.80
CA VAL A 639 4.95 33.72 -4.62
C VAL A 639 4.69 34.94 -3.75
N LYS A 640 5.19 36.12 -4.13
CA LYS A 640 4.83 37.37 -3.48
C LYS A 640 3.69 38.02 -4.24
N VAL A 641 2.49 37.98 -3.69
CA VAL A 641 1.27 38.49 -4.32
C VAL A 641 0.96 39.89 -3.77
N ALA A 642 0.69 40.85 -4.64
CA ALA A 642 0.15 42.15 -4.25
C ALA A 642 -1.36 41.96 -3.93
N VAL A 643 -1.75 42.29 -2.69
CA VAL A 643 -3.13 42.17 -2.27
C VAL A 643 -3.92 43.40 -2.67
N SER A 644 -5.08 43.24 -3.31
CA SER A 644 -5.99 44.36 -3.57
C SER A 644 -7.37 44.09 -3.02
N ALA A 645 -7.79 44.93 -2.07
CA ALA A 645 -9.10 44.86 -1.43
C ALA A 645 -10.14 45.79 -2.08
N LYS A 646 -9.81 46.39 -3.22
CA LYS A 646 -10.61 47.48 -3.85
C LYS A 646 -12.08 47.10 -4.02
N GLU A 647 -12.37 45.87 -4.44
CA GLU A 647 -13.77 45.40 -4.59
C GLU A 647 -14.45 45.16 -3.26
N GLN A 648 -13.77 44.50 -2.33
CA GLN A 648 -14.29 44.10 -1.04
C GLN A 648 -14.48 45.29 -0.08
N CYS A 649 -13.76 46.38 -0.31
CA CYS A 649 -13.82 47.60 0.48
C CYS A 649 -14.90 48.61 0.01
N GLN A 650 -15.62 48.34 -1.06
CA GLN A 650 -16.71 49.21 -1.50
C GLN A 650 -17.77 49.35 -0.40
N GLY A 651 -17.99 50.60 0.04
CA GLY A 651 -18.96 50.92 1.12
C GLY A 651 -18.50 50.55 2.53
N LYS A 652 -17.21 50.21 2.73
CA LYS A 652 -16.62 49.88 4.02
C LYS A 652 -15.89 51.07 4.62
N ALA A 653 -15.76 51.11 5.94
CA ALA A 653 -14.99 52.14 6.64
C ALA A 653 -13.46 51.92 6.51
N ALA A 654 -12.69 52.98 6.57
CA ALA A 654 -11.23 52.92 6.66
C ALA A 654 -10.82 52.04 7.87
N GLY A 655 -9.89 51.10 7.64
CA GLY A 655 -9.38 50.18 8.65
C GLY A 655 -10.31 48.96 8.91
N GLU A 656 -11.50 48.90 8.30
CA GLU A 656 -12.32 47.69 8.35
C GLU A 656 -11.61 46.55 7.67
N VAL A 657 -11.62 45.35 8.30
CA VAL A 657 -10.94 44.15 7.74
C VAL A 657 -11.91 43.40 6.85
N VAL A 658 -11.52 43.19 5.62
CA VAL A 658 -12.26 42.40 4.62
C VAL A 658 -11.46 41.18 4.21
N ARG A 659 -12.13 40.21 3.63
CA ARG A 659 -11.51 38.97 3.11
C ARG A 659 -11.33 39.07 1.60
N VAL A 660 -10.08 39.05 1.13
CA VAL A 660 -9.74 39.05 -0.29
C VAL A 660 -9.48 37.62 -0.74
N PRO A 661 -10.31 37.04 -1.64
CA PRO A 661 -10.19 35.65 -2.04
C PRO A 661 -8.88 35.40 -2.79
N LEU A 662 -8.31 34.21 -2.57
CA LEU A 662 -7.13 33.72 -3.27
C LEU A 662 -7.54 32.84 -4.46
N THR A 663 -6.77 32.96 -5.54
CA THR A 663 -6.83 32.03 -6.67
C THR A 663 -5.42 31.53 -6.98
N VAL A 664 -5.31 30.27 -7.42
CA VAL A 664 -4.04 29.67 -7.83
C VAL A 664 -4.25 28.93 -9.15
N ASP A 665 -3.49 29.32 -10.15
CA ASP A 665 -3.45 28.68 -11.46
C ASP A 665 -2.09 28.00 -11.68
N THR A 666 -2.09 26.83 -12.29
CA THR A 666 -0.90 26.10 -12.76
C THR A 666 -0.90 26.06 -14.28
N ASP A 667 0.16 25.48 -14.87
CA ASP A 667 0.23 25.23 -16.33
C ASP A 667 -0.94 24.36 -16.84
N PHE A 668 -1.55 23.58 -15.97
CA PHE A 668 -2.64 22.63 -16.28
C PHE A 668 -4.03 23.17 -15.95
N GLY A 669 -4.13 24.33 -15.33
CA GLY A 669 -5.39 24.99 -14.98
C GLY A 669 -5.46 25.44 -13.53
N ARG A 670 -6.67 25.87 -13.15
CA ARG A 670 -6.96 26.43 -11.84
C ARG A 670 -7.07 25.35 -10.77
N VAL A 671 -6.27 25.45 -9.71
CA VAL A 671 -6.25 24.52 -8.57
C VAL A 671 -6.89 25.11 -7.31
N VAL A 672 -6.91 26.45 -7.18
CA VAL A 672 -7.63 27.16 -6.11
C VAL A 672 -8.56 28.18 -6.71
N THR A 673 -9.85 28.08 -6.43
CA THR A 673 -10.89 29.01 -6.88
C THR A 673 -11.31 29.95 -5.76
N ALA A 674 -11.86 31.11 -6.11
CA ALA A 674 -12.35 32.07 -5.12
C ALA A 674 -13.43 31.48 -4.20
N ASP A 675 -14.24 30.55 -4.73
CA ASP A 675 -15.34 29.90 -3.99
C ASP A 675 -14.87 28.93 -2.89
N GLN A 676 -13.59 28.53 -2.91
CA GLN A 676 -13.00 27.69 -1.83
C GLN A 676 -12.90 28.42 -0.48
N GLY A 677 -13.23 29.70 -0.43
CA GLY A 677 -13.22 30.49 0.80
C GLY A 677 -11.82 30.78 1.37
N LEU A 678 -10.76 30.48 0.63
CA LEU A 678 -9.40 30.88 0.98
C LEU A 678 -9.22 32.36 0.69
N ALA A 679 -8.80 33.12 1.69
CA ALA A 679 -8.72 34.57 1.58
C ALA A 679 -7.65 35.13 2.52
N LEU A 680 -7.07 36.26 2.12
CA LEU A 680 -6.25 37.10 3.00
C LEU A 680 -7.13 38.15 3.69
N ASN A 681 -6.86 38.40 4.96
CA ASN A 681 -7.49 39.48 5.70
C ASN A 681 -6.77 40.79 5.37
N VAL A 682 -7.50 41.78 4.86
CA VAL A 682 -6.93 43.07 4.40
C VAL A 682 -7.70 44.21 5.01
N LYS A 683 -6.98 45.25 5.44
CA LYS A 683 -7.61 46.51 5.93
C LYS A 683 -7.99 47.37 4.76
N CYS A 684 -9.19 47.89 4.79
CA CYS A 684 -9.63 48.89 3.82
C CYS A 684 -8.83 50.16 3.96
N PRO A 685 -8.30 50.71 2.83
CA PRO A 685 -7.56 51.98 2.84
C PRO A 685 -8.47 53.14 3.26
N ALA A 686 -7.86 54.20 3.78
CA ALA A 686 -8.60 55.44 3.96
C ALA A 686 -9.09 55.95 2.60
N VAL A 687 -10.35 56.28 2.49
CA VAL A 687 -10.84 56.97 1.28
C VAL A 687 -10.14 58.31 1.22
N GLU A 688 -9.26 58.50 0.25
CA GLU A 688 -8.75 59.87 0.00
C GLU A 688 -9.96 60.77 -0.21
N PRO A 689 -10.03 61.95 0.50
CA PRO A 689 -11.08 62.90 0.25
C PRO A 689 -10.96 63.32 -1.24
N VAL A 690 -12.01 63.05 -2.00
CA VAL A 690 -12.13 63.65 -3.32
C VAL A 690 -12.06 65.15 -3.11
N GLU A 691 -10.94 65.80 -3.51
CA GLU A 691 -10.89 67.27 -3.54
C GLU A 691 -12.14 67.77 -4.25
N PRO A 692 -12.91 68.66 -3.65
CA PRO A 692 -14.06 69.23 -4.31
C PRO A 692 -13.56 69.90 -5.61
N ALA A 693 -14.10 69.44 -6.74
CA ALA A 693 -13.83 70.12 -8.00
C ALA A 693 -14.06 71.61 -7.82
N GLU A 694 -13.04 72.45 -8.07
CA GLU A 694 -13.15 73.89 -8.03
C GLU A 694 -14.37 74.31 -8.90
N PRO A 695 -15.22 75.20 -8.41
CA PRO A 695 -16.37 75.64 -9.18
C PRO A 695 -15.86 76.40 -10.40
N SER A 696 -16.14 75.84 -11.57
CA SER A 696 -15.88 76.51 -12.87
C SER A 696 -16.59 77.87 -12.86
N GLY A 697 -15.77 78.96 -13.02
CA GLY A 697 -16.23 80.30 -13.12
C GLY A 697 -17.25 80.51 -14.26
N PRO A 698 -18.03 81.61 -14.21
CA PRO A 698 -19.18 81.83 -15.08
C PRO A 698 -18.74 81.98 -16.55
N ALA A 699 -19.39 81.21 -17.45
CA ALA A 699 -19.19 81.29 -18.88
C ALA A 699 -19.69 82.62 -19.44
N GLU A 700 -18.86 83.34 -20.21
CA GLU A 700 -19.25 84.44 -21.03
C GLU A 700 -20.16 84.01 -22.21
N PRO A 701 -21.11 84.84 -22.64
CA PRO A 701 -22.05 84.47 -23.70
C PRO A 701 -21.43 84.64 -25.08
N THR A 702 -21.38 83.61 -25.86
CA THR A 702 -21.09 83.68 -27.28
C THR A 702 -22.37 83.61 -28.11
N THR A 703 -22.53 84.59 -28.95
CA THR A 703 -23.57 84.77 -29.96
C THR A 703 -23.61 83.66 -31.03
N PRO A 704 -24.72 83.41 -31.66
CA PRO A 704 -24.92 82.27 -32.61
C PRO A 704 -24.41 82.64 -34.00
N GLN A 705 -23.72 81.77 -34.66
CA GLN A 705 -23.45 81.92 -36.09
C GLN A 705 -23.95 80.67 -36.85
N ALA A 706 -24.59 80.96 -37.93
CA ALA A 706 -25.46 80.15 -38.77
C ALA A 706 -24.80 78.90 -39.45
N THR A 707 -25.65 77.96 -39.66
CA THR A 707 -25.48 76.82 -40.59
C THR A 707 -25.32 77.31 -42.07
N PRO A 708 -24.61 76.54 -42.89
CA PRO A 708 -25.23 76.17 -44.14
C PRO A 708 -25.16 74.65 -44.46
N SER A 709 -26.19 74.33 -45.11
CA SER A 709 -26.74 73.19 -45.78
C SER A 709 -25.84 72.43 -46.73
N ALA A 710 -26.01 71.14 -46.76
CA ALA A 710 -26.07 70.15 -47.83
C ALA A 710 -25.15 70.25 -49.08
N SER A 711 -24.48 69.17 -49.40
CA SER A 711 -24.63 68.54 -50.74
C SER A 711 -23.82 67.23 -50.85
N ALA A 712 -24.54 66.19 -51.09
CA ALA A 712 -24.55 65.29 -52.26
C ALA A 712 -23.39 64.28 -52.43
N VAL A 713 -23.85 63.06 -52.47
CA VAL A 713 -23.26 61.83 -53.00
C VAL A 713 -22.85 61.99 -54.49
N PRO A 714 -21.86 61.26 -54.99
CA PRO A 714 -22.28 60.21 -55.90
C PRO A 714 -21.66 58.83 -55.70
N ALA A 715 -22.50 57.89 -56.10
CA ALA A 715 -22.23 56.47 -56.22
C ALA A 715 -21.45 56.15 -57.49
N SER A 716 -20.76 55.06 -57.57
CA SER A 716 -20.89 54.07 -58.66
C SER A 716 -20.10 52.80 -58.37
N LYS A 717 -20.84 51.71 -58.44
CA LYS A 717 -20.74 50.52 -59.34
C LYS A 717 -19.54 49.65 -59.06
N GLY A 718 -19.74 48.41 -58.84
CA GLY A 718 -20.56 47.32 -59.31
C GLY A 718 -19.66 46.14 -59.54
N THR A 719 -19.97 44.99 -59.31
CA THR A 719 -20.65 43.90 -59.95
C THR A 719 -20.42 42.64 -59.11
N SER A 720 -21.48 42.00 -58.68
CA SER A 720 -22.09 40.76 -59.08
C SER A 720 -21.20 39.50 -59.01
N ASN A 721 -21.59 38.38 -58.45
CA ASN A 721 -22.75 37.60 -58.69
C ASN A 721 -22.88 36.42 -57.71
N SER A 722 -24.06 36.18 -57.25
CA SER A 722 -24.90 34.98 -57.18
C SER A 722 -24.38 33.82 -56.34
N GLY A 723 -25.16 33.17 -55.57
CA GLY A 723 -26.59 33.08 -55.47
C GLY A 723 -27.01 32.04 -54.41
N LYS A 724 -28.20 32.32 -53.96
CA LYS A 724 -29.26 31.42 -53.45
C LYS A 724 -28.94 30.62 -52.19
N GLY A 725 -29.56 30.85 -51.07
CA GLY A 725 -31.03 30.99 -50.80
C GLY A 725 -31.43 29.70 -50.10
N THR A 726 -32.13 29.57 -49.08
CA THR A 726 -33.31 30.17 -48.49
C THR A 726 -33.51 29.66 -47.07
N LYS A 727 -33.78 30.54 -46.13
CA LYS A 727 -34.91 30.70 -45.20
C LYS A 727 -35.46 29.47 -44.47
N LEU A 728 -35.37 29.54 -43.11
CA LEU A 728 -36.44 29.82 -42.09
C LEU A 728 -37.61 28.82 -42.04
N ALA A 729 -37.86 28.17 -40.95
CA ALA A 729 -38.75 28.58 -39.82
C ALA A 729 -39.09 27.38 -38.91
N LYS A 730 -39.03 27.64 -37.66
CA LYS A 730 -39.89 27.33 -36.52
C LYS A 730 -40.98 26.25 -36.58
N THR A 731 -41.06 25.55 -35.46
CA THR A 731 -42.20 25.15 -34.59
C THR A 731 -42.65 23.69 -34.64
N GLY A 732 -42.77 23.12 -33.43
CA GLY A 732 -43.89 22.28 -33.01
C GLY A 732 -43.64 20.81 -32.82
N ALA A 733 -43.61 20.36 -31.60
CA ALA A 733 -44.05 19.01 -31.21
C ALA A 733 -45.55 18.86 -31.52
N PRO A 734 -46.19 17.68 -31.53
CA PRO A 734 -46.09 16.63 -30.53
C PRO A 734 -46.31 15.17 -31.04
N THR A 735 -46.04 14.22 -30.08
CA THR A 735 -46.76 12.93 -29.85
C THR A 735 -47.09 11.98 -30.99
N GLY A 736 -46.76 10.70 -30.76
CA GLY A 736 -47.40 9.59 -31.48
C GLY A 736 -46.73 8.24 -31.22
N VAL A 737 -47.30 7.52 -30.29
CA VAL A 737 -47.24 6.09 -30.00
C VAL A 737 -47.33 5.27 -31.31
N LEU A 738 -46.55 4.17 -31.40
CA LEU A 738 -47.05 2.88 -31.86
C LEU A 738 -46.12 1.72 -31.53
N VAL A 739 -46.69 0.83 -30.82
CA VAL A 739 -46.50 -0.57 -30.46
C VAL A 739 -46.43 -1.45 -31.72
N LEU A 740 -45.68 -2.56 -31.65
CA LEU A 740 -45.96 -3.92 -32.12
C LEU A 740 -44.66 -4.72 -32.08
N SER A 741 -44.45 -5.60 -31.10
CA SER A 741 -44.92 -7.00 -30.94
C SER A 741 -44.30 -7.98 -31.92
N SER A 742 -43.66 -9.00 -31.34
CA SER A 742 -43.77 -10.46 -31.54
C SER A 742 -42.55 -11.12 -30.87
N ALA A 743 -42.63 -11.82 -29.81
CA ALA A 743 -43.29 -13.06 -29.43
C ALA A 743 -42.56 -14.34 -29.86
N LEU A 744 -42.35 -15.17 -28.83
CA LEU A 744 -42.28 -16.65 -28.75
C LEU A 744 -40.93 -17.30 -29.05
N LEU A 745 -40.42 -18.13 -28.13
CA LEU A 745 -40.83 -19.45 -27.61
C LEU A 745 -40.00 -19.81 -26.35
N LEU A 746 -40.51 -20.02 -25.22
CA LEU A 746 -41.07 -21.18 -24.50
C LEU A 746 -40.31 -22.52 -24.61
N GLY A 747 -39.97 -23.05 -23.46
CA GLY A 747 -39.55 -24.42 -23.18
C GLY A 747 -39.03 -24.56 -21.77
N LEU A 748 -39.82 -24.53 -20.79
CA LEU A 748 -40.43 -25.54 -19.87
C LEU A 748 -39.50 -26.69 -19.46
N GLY A 749 -39.32 -26.83 -18.15
CA GLY A 749 -38.79 -28.00 -17.47
C GLY A 749 -38.64 -27.78 -15.98
N ALA A 750 -39.78 -27.65 -15.27
CA ALA A 750 -39.86 -27.73 -13.83
C ALA A 750 -40.13 -29.19 -13.40
N LEU A 751 -39.55 -29.57 -12.25
CA LEU A 751 -40.07 -30.56 -11.28
C LEU A 751 -39.13 -30.46 -10.09
N ALA A 752 -39.43 -29.83 -9.02
CA ALA A 752 -40.41 -30.07 -7.95
C ALA A 752 -40.10 -31.30 -7.09
N ALA A 753 -39.77 -30.94 -5.86
CA ALA A 753 -40.32 -31.43 -4.57
C ALA A 753 -39.75 -32.72 -3.95
N ALA A 754 -39.06 -32.52 -2.85
CA ALA A 754 -39.50 -32.69 -1.45
C ALA A 754 -39.49 -34.14 -0.90
N ARG A 755 -38.82 -34.28 0.21
CA ARG A 755 -39.21 -34.86 1.52
C ARG A 755 -37.97 -35.47 2.20
N LYS A 756 -37.59 -34.92 3.31
CA LYS A 756 -38.00 -35.14 4.72
C LYS A 756 -37.46 -36.44 5.36
N ARG A 757 -36.67 -36.22 6.41
CA ARG A 757 -36.54 -36.96 7.66
C ARG A 757 -35.92 -38.34 7.64
N SER A 758 -34.76 -38.48 8.21
CA SER A 758 -34.55 -39.05 9.58
C SER A 758 -33.16 -38.63 10.05
#